data_70dd9c91f1fdb705d057635e3c77ab82
#
_entry.id   70dd9c91f1fdb705d057635e3c77ab82
#
_cell.length_a   1.000
_cell.length_b   1.000
_cell.length_c   1.000
_cell.angle_alpha   90.00
_cell.angle_beta   90.00
_cell.angle_gamma   90.00
#
_symmetry.space_group_name_H-M   'P 1'
#
loop_
_entity.id
_entity.type
_entity.pdbx_description
1 polymer ?
#
loop_
_entity_poly.entity_id
_entity_poly.type
_entity_poly.pdbx_seq_one_letter_code
_entity_poly.pdbx_strand_id
1 'polypeptide(L)'
;MIHRGTYDGTIYHNPVNRFCIISVKTADKEVPQEARSTRRYKDHLIRFVATGYELPRTDAVELELDGEWTKGKYGVQLQVEQWREIVPKTKDGVEGYLASGLIKGIGPATAAQIVSRFGVETLDILQNHPERLLEVKGITESKLEDIKTSYAESRMLQDLMTLLSPFKITPKTALKIYQHFGPASVDILKKSPFELCQVSGFGFLRVDAIVQKNGGDLHDPMRVKGALFWALEDSKGGKGHLFLPGETLRKEALRLLNAKIPVLSLRLHEQEVADVLQDMILHGEVVSVKDNIYLPRTFAQEDETARRIAMRLIEPSAPERIEQALEQVKREMGLVLSSKQEAAVYAAYRHSLSIITGSPGTGKTTVLKTILEVYRRLHPKGEIVLMAPTGRASRRMAESTGFDKARTLHSGLGLGSEEDDANRNRKQEPLSADLIIVDEFSMVDMWLADKFFSRIKDGARVVLVGDPDQLPSVGAGNVFRELIDCGLIPVTVLDQIFRQSKDSLIAYNAKFINEGNTKLYFGPDFIFMASDNQAEAAERIIARYCREIAESGIDRVQILSPFRSEGAASAEQLNEAIREVVNPFRSAEEEIKIGVKVFRVNDRIMQTKNTAKVSNGDLGFIRYIKDDEDGKRIGLDFGVGRELEYSVEDMVNLDLAYATTIHKAMGSEYETVIMPLLKAHTVMLYRNLLYTGITRAKKRVVLIGQKQVLFMAIHRNEIVKRNTLLGTRIGMYYKAYAKRAGIPVPAALEEELKYAG
;
A
#
# COMPACT_ATOMS: atom_id res chain seq x y z
N MET A 1 13.81 32.82 -1.41
CA MET A 1 13.65 34.12 -2.12
C MET A 1 12.17 34.42 -2.24
N ILE A 2 11.79 35.64 -1.89
CA ILE A 2 10.37 36.01 -1.86
C ILE A 2 10.03 36.74 -3.16
N HIS A 3 9.04 36.27 -3.89
CA HIS A 3 8.52 36.89 -5.11
C HIS A 3 7.04 37.19 -4.94
N ARG A 4 6.57 38.31 -5.45
CA ARG A 4 5.15 38.66 -5.46
C ARG A 4 4.58 38.62 -6.86
N GLY A 5 3.38 38.11 -6.98
CA GLY A 5 2.71 38.05 -8.28
C GLY A 5 1.30 37.51 -8.16
N THR A 6 0.61 37.51 -9.27
CA THR A 6 -0.77 37.03 -9.37
C THR A 6 -0.81 35.75 -10.22
N TYR A 7 -1.70 34.85 -9.91
CA TYR A 7 -1.97 33.67 -10.71
C TYR A 7 -2.36 34.07 -12.15
N ASP A 8 -1.82 33.33 -13.13
CA ASP A 8 -2.06 33.55 -14.56
C ASP A 8 -2.71 32.33 -15.22
N GLY A 9 -2.47 31.13 -14.70
CA GLY A 9 -3.07 29.91 -15.20
C GLY A 9 -2.54 28.66 -14.53
N THR A 10 -3.33 27.60 -14.52
CA THR A 10 -2.90 26.26 -14.04
C THR A 10 -2.23 25.51 -15.17
N ILE A 11 -1.00 25.06 -14.92
CA ILE A 11 -0.27 24.16 -15.82
C ILE A 11 -0.56 22.69 -15.47
N TYR A 12 -0.64 22.42 -14.15
CA TYR A 12 -0.95 21.09 -13.61
C TYR A 12 -1.55 21.21 -12.21
N HIS A 13 -2.53 20.38 -11.90
CA HIS A 13 -3.10 20.24 -10.57
C HIS A 13 -3.42 18.78 -10.27
N ASN A 14 -3.05 18.32 -9.09
CA ASN A 14 -3.41 17.00 -8.61
C ASN A 14 -4.43 17.13 -7.47
N PRO A 15 -5.70 16.75 -7.68
CA PRO A 15 -6.76 16.96 -6.70
C PRO A 15 -6.60 16.10 -5.44
N VAL A 16 -5.84 15.00 -5.51
CA VAL A 16 -5.65 14.08 -4.39
C VAL A 16 -4.59 14.58 -3.41
N ASN A 17 -3.43 14.99 -3.94
CA ASN A 17 -2.32 15.49 -3.11
C ASN A 17 -2.19 17.00 -3.15
N ARG A 18 -3.10 17.69 -3.86
CA ARG A 18 -3.18 19.14 -4.03
C ARG A 18 -1.89 19.81 -4.52
N PHE A 19 -1.00 19.04 -5.16
CA PHE A 19 0.18 19.59 -5.82
C PHE A 19 -0.23 20.35 -7.07
N CYS A 20 0.30 21.58 -7.21
CA CYS A 20 0.01 22.47 -8.34
C CYS A 20 1.29 22.90 -9.05
N ILE A 21 1.18 23.10 -10.35
CA ILE A 21 2.12 23.87 -11.16
C ILE A 21 1.30 25.00 -11.78
N ILE A 22 1.64 26.21 -11.42
CA ILE A 22 0.92 27.41 -11.89
C ILE A 22 1.86 28.35 -12.65
N SER A 23 1.30 29.10 -13.58
CA SER A 23 1.93 30.29 -14.15
C SER A 23 1.60 31.49 -13.27
N VAL A 24 2.60 32.26 -12.92
CA VAL A 24 2.47 33.49 -12.12
C VAL A 24 2.92 34.69 -12.95
N LYS A 25 2.12 35.73 -12.99
CA LYS A 25 2.45 37.02 -13.62
C LYS A 25 2.88 38.01 -12.57
N THR A 26 3.98 38.74 -12.84
CA THR A 26 4.58 39.68 -11.86
C THR A 26 5.26 40.86 -12.54
N ALA A 27 5.35 41.96 -11.84
CA ALA A 27 6.20 43.11 -12.17
C ALA A 27 7.61 42.99 -11.56
N ASP A 28 7.88 41.95 -10.76
CA ASP A 28 9.13 41.74 -10.06
C ASP A 28 10.28 41.45 -11.04
N LYS A 29 11.27 42.35 -11.06
CA LYS A 29 12.43 42.25 -11.96
C LYS A 29 13.51 41.31 -11.41
N GLU A 30 13.40 40.84 -10.17
CA GLU A 30 14.37 39.95 -9.53
C GLU A 30 14.18 38.50 -9.99
N VAL A 31 13.07 38.19 -10.67
CA VAL A 31 12.86 36.86 -11.32
C VAL A 31 14.00 36.57 -12.30
N PRO A 32 14.74 35.45 -12.17
CA PRO A 32 15.86 35.11 -13.03
C PRO A 32 15.47 35.09 -14.52
N GLN A 33 16.34 35.57 -15.39
CA GLN A 33 16.05 35.63 -16.83
C GLN A 33 15.74 34.25 -17.41
N GLU A 34 16.43 33.21 -16.94
CA GLU A 34 16.24 31.84 -17.36
C GLU A 34 14.87 31.24 -16.96
N ALA A 35 14.23 31.82 -15.94
CA ALA A 35 12.92 31.41 -15.46
C ALA A 35 11.76 32.12 -16.15
N ARG A 36 12.03 33.20 -16.90
CA ARG A 36 11.01 34.02 -17.54
C ARG A 36 10.47 33.32 -18.79
N SER A 37 9.14 33.40 -18.94
CA SER A 37 8.50 32.93 -20.18
C SER A 37 9.05 33.65 -21.42
N THR A 38 9.35 32.92 -22.46
CA THR A 38 9.82 33.46 -23.74
C THR A 38 8.69 34.03 -24.60
N ARG A 39 7.42 33.77 -24.25
CA ARG A 39 6.26 34.34 -24.94
C ARG A 39 6.10 35.82 -24.62
N ARG A 40 5.79 36.64 -25.64
CA ARG A 40 5.47 38.06 -25.46
C ARG A 40 3.98 38.23 -25.15
N TYR A 41 3.68 38.89 -24.05
CA TYR A 41 2.31 39.22 -23.61
C TYR A 41 2.05 40.73 -23.75
N LYS A 42 0.80 41.10 -23.99
CA LYS A 42 0.40 42.50 -24.20
C LYS A 42 0.53 43.40 -22.93
N ASP A 43 0.50 42.78 -21.76
CA ASP A 43 0.53 43.44 -20.44
C ASP A 43 1.95 43.76 -19.94
N HIS A 44 2.99 43.40 -20.69
CA HIS A 44 4.40 43.62 -20.37
C HIS A 44 4.84 43.03 -19.00
N LEU A 45 4.04 42.14 -18.37
CA LEU A 45 4.40 41.48 -17.12
C LEU A 45 5.30 40.26 -17.38
N ILE A 46 6.18 40.02 -16.42
CA ILE A 46 7.02 38.81 -16.41
C ILE A 46 6.14 37.62 -15.99
N ARG A 47 6.31 36.49 -16.64
CA ARG A 47 5.68 35.24 -16.25
C ARG A 47 6.72 34.19 -15.93
N PHE A 48 6.50 33.45 -14.84
CA PHE A 48 7.34 32.35 -14.43
C PHE A 48 6.48 31.19 -13.91
N VAL A 49 7.08 30.01 -13.82
CA VAL A 49 6.41 28.82 -13.32
C VAL A 49 6.70 28.66 -11.82
N ALA A 50 5.65 28.51 -11.03
CA ALA A 50 5.73 28.18 -9.62
C ALA A 50 5.16 26.77 -9.39
N THR A 51 5.83 25.97 -8.58
CA THR A 51 5.43 24.62 -8.22
C THR A 51 5.31 24.50 -6.72
N GLY A 52 4.23 23.91 -6.25
CA GLY A 52 3.99 23.77 -4.81
C GLY A 52 2.69 23.03 -4.49
N TYR A 53 2.36 22.98 -3.24
CA TYR A 53 1.11 22.38 -2.76
C TYR A 53 0.13 23.44 -2.33
N GLU A 54 -1.15 23.25 -2.59
CA GLU A 54 -2.23 24.19 -2.22
C GLU A 54 -2.02 25.61 -2.75
N LEU A 55 -1.24 25.80 -3.82
CA LEU A 55 -1.07 27.13 -4.40
C LEU A 55 -2.44 27.67 -4.86
N PRO A 56 -2.82 28.90 -4.50
CA PRO A 56 -4.06 29.52 -4.92
C PRO A 56 -4.13 29.59 -6.46
N ARG A 57 -5.28 29.17 -7.00
CA ARG A 57 -5.54 29.13 -8.43
C ARG A 57 -6.55 30.20 -8.82
N THR A 58 -6.33 31.39 -8.35
CA THR A 58 -7.19 32.55 -8.58
C THR A 58 -6.33 33.79 -8.78
N ASP A 59 -6.71 34.64 -9.69
CA ASP A 59 -6.09 35.94 -9.94
C ASP A 59 -6.67 37.07 -9.05
N ALA A 60 -7.63 36.70 -8.19
CA ALA A 60 -8.29 37.63 -7.27
C ALA A 60 -7.39 38.13 -6.13
N VAL A 61 -6.27 37.46 -5.88
CA VAL A 61 -5.33 37.79 -4.81
C VAL A 61 -3.91 37.91 -5.35
N GLU A 62 -3.12 38.81 -4.76
CA GLU A 62 -1.70 38.80 -4.96
C GLU A 62 -1.05 37.77 -4.03
N LEU A 63 -0.15 36.98 -4.57
CA LEU A 63 0.57 35.93 -3.84
C LEU A 63 1.96 36.42 -3.48
N GLU A 64 2.38 36.18 -2.26
CA GLU A 64 3.76 36.22 -1.86
C GLU A 64 4.27 34.78 -1.78
N LEU A 65 5.23 34.45 -2.65
CA LEU A 65 5.77 33.11 -2.83
C LEU A 65 7.22 33.11 -2.37
N ASP A 66 7.53 32.33 -1.34
CA ASP A 66 8.90 32.10 -0.90
C ASP A 66 9.35 30.70 -1.29
N GLY A 67 10.52 30.60 -1.93
CA GLY A 67 11.01 29.33 -2.42
C GLY A 67 12.41 29.44 -3.06
N GLU A 68 12.84 28.31 -3.60
CA GLU A 68 14.14 28.19 -4.27
C GLU A 68 13.94 27.98 -5.79
N TRP A 69 14.77 28.63 -6.60
CA TRP A 69 14.80 28.42 -8.03
C TRP A 69 15.47 27.08 -8.35
N THR A 70 14.74 26.18 -8.94
CA THR A 70 15.21 24.83 -9.30
C THR A 70 15.14 24.62 -10.80
N LYS A 71 16.11 23.87 -11.36
CA LYS A 71 16.09 23.50 -12.76
C LYS A 71 15.28 22.22 -12.91
N GLY A 72 13.99 22.37 -13.23
CA GLY A 72 13.09 21.27 -13.50
C GLY A 72 13.14 20.82 -14.97
N LYS A 73 12.38 19.79 -15.29
CA LYS A 73 12.29 19.23 -16.65
C LYS A 73 11.76 20.24 -17.71
N TYR A 74 11.10 21.28 -17.27
CA TYR A 74 10.46 22.29 -18.11
C TYR A 74 11.14 23.67 -18.05
N GLY A 75 12.37 23.72 -17.58
CA GLY A 75 13.12 24.96 -17.38
C GLY A 75 13.29 25.30 -15.90
N VAL A 76 13.72 26.54 -15.63
CA VAL A 76 13.87 27.04 -14.29
C VAL A 76 12.50 27.41 -13.73
N GLN A 77 12.15 26.88 -12.57
CA GLN A 77 10.87 27.07 -11.89
C GLN A 77 11.10 27.40 -10.41
N LEU A 78 10.20 28.17 -9.82
CA LEU A 78 10.21 28.45 -8.39
C LEU A 78 9.57 27.26 -7.66
N GLN A 79 10.36 26.54 -6.89
CA GLN A 79 9.84 25.53 -5.98
C GLN A 79 9.41 26.24 -4.71
N VAL A 80 8.12 26.47 -4.57
CA VAL A 80 7.54 27.23 -3.46
C VAL A 80 7.59 26.36 -2.20
N GLU A 81 8.26 26.89 -1.18
CA GLU A 81 8.31 26.33 0.17
C GLU A 81 7.22 26.93 1.05
N GLN A 82 6.95 28.22 0.88
CA GLN A 82 5.90 28.97 1.56
C GLN A 82 5.18 29.88 0.61
N TRP A 83 3.93 30.12 0.90
CA TRP A 83 3.15 31.14 0.22
C TRP A 83 2.15 31.76 1.19
N ARG A 84 1.81 33.01 0.94
CA ARG A 84 0.71 33.69 1.61
C ARG A 84 -0.06 34.55 0.63
N GLU A 85 -1.33 34.67 0.86
CA GLU A 85 -2.19 35.60 0.16
C GLU A 85 -2.00 36.97 0.79
N ILE A 86 -1.78 38.00 -0.05
CA ILE A 86 -1.82 39.37 0.41
C ILE A 86 -3.29 39.77 0.47
N VAL A 87 -3.82 39.85 1.70
CA VAL A 87 -5.22 40.14 1.97
C VAL A 87 -5.65 41.42 1.28
N PRO A 88 -6.67 41.38 0.42
CA PRO A 88 -7.14 42.57 -0.30
C PRO A 88 -7.73 43.60 0.65
N LYS A 89 -7.34 44.85 0.46
CA LYS A 89 -7.86 45.98 1.24
C LYS A 89 -8.93 46.77 0.50
N THR A 90 -9.32 46.34 -0.70
CA THR A 90 -10.37 47.00 -1.50
C THR A 90 -11.61 46.09 -1.58
N LYS A 91 -12.79 46.69 -1.80
CA LYS A 91 -14.05 45.93 -1.95
C LYS A 91 -13.97 44.91 -3.06
N ASP A 92 -13.48 45.30 -4.22
CA ASP A 92 -13.35 44.41 -5.40
C ASP A 92 -12.36 43.26 -5.12
N GLY A 93 -11.28 43.53 -4.40
CA GLY A 93 -10.34 42.51 -3.98
C GLY A 93 -10.93 41.50 -2.99
N VAL A 94 -11.69 41.97 -1.99
CA VAL A 94 -12.39 41.09 -1.03
C VAL A 94 -13.45 40.25 -1.73
N GLU A 95 -14.21 40.82 -2.67
CA GLU A 95 -15.20 40.10 -3.47
C GLU A 95 -14.52 39.02 -4.31
N GLY A 96 -13.43 39.35 -5.01
CA GLY A 96 -12.65 38.38 -5.78
C GLY A 96 -12.09 37.26 -4.92
N TYR A 97 -11.58 37.58 -3.72
CA TYR A 97 -11.09 36.60 -2.76
C TYR A 97 -12.17 35.59 -2.35
N LEU A 98 -13.37 36.09 -1.98
CA LEU A 98 -14.49 35.23 -1.58
C LEU A 98 -15.03 34.39 -2.75
N ALA A 99 -15.04 34.96 -3.96
CA ALA A 99 -15.51 34.29 -5.19
C ALA A 99 -14.52 33.25 -5.74
N SER A 100 -13.29 33.20 -5.23
CA SER A 100 -12.18 32.41 -5.77
C SER A 100 -12.33 30.89 -5.66
N GLY A 101 -13.33 30.41 -4.91
CA GLY A 101 -13.54 29.00 -4.60
C GLY A 101 -12.65 28.44 -3.48
N LEU A 102 -11.85 29.27 -2.83
CA LEU A 102 -11.05 28.90 -1.66
C LEU A 102 -11.92 28.57 -0.45
N ILE A 103 -13.07 29.26 -0.33
CA ILE A 103 -14.04 29.03 0.75
C ILE A 103 -15.25 28.30 0.19
N LYS A 104 -15.46 27.05 0.58
CA LYS A 104 -16.62 26.27 0.17
C LYS A 104 -17.92 26.96 0.63
N GLY A 105 -18.92 26.97 -0.22
CA GLY A 105 -20.22 27.61 0.08
C GLY A 105 -20.34 29.06 -0.36
N ILE A 106 -19.25 29.72 -0.78
CA ILE A 106 -19.29 31.08 -1.32
C ILE A 106 -18.96 31.03 -2.82
N GLY A 107 -19.98 31.19 -3.66
CA GLY A 107 -19.79 31.43 -5.10
C GLY A 107 -19.79 32.91 -5.44
N PRO A 108 -19.51 33.31 -6.72
CA PRO A 108 -19.40 34.70 -7.15
C PRO A 108 -20.65 35.57 -6.75
N ALA A 109 -21.83 35.06 -6.96
CA ALA A 109 -23.07 35.78 -6.61
C ALA A 109 -23.22 35.98 -5.09
N THR A 110 -22.84 35.01 -4.29
CA THR A 110 -22.86 35.09 -2.82
C THR A 110 -21.79 36.05 -2.31
N ALA A 111 -20.61 36.00 -2.91
CA ALA A 111 -19.49 36.92 -2.60
C ALA A 111 -19.87 38.36 -2.82
N ALA A 112 -20.45 38.68 -3.98
CA ALA A 112 -20.96 40.02 -4.31
C ALA A 112 -21.98 40.53 -3.29
N GLN A 113 -22.92 39.68 -2.87
CA GLN A 113 -23.94 40.03 -1.85
C GLN A 113 -23.29 40.29 -0.47
N ILE A 114 -22.36 39.46 -0.04
CA ILE A 114 -21.63 39.60 1.24
C ILE A 114 -20.85 40.92 1.25
N VAL A 115 -20.07 41.18 0.21
CA VAL A 115 -19.25 42.40 0.12
C VAL A 115 -20.08 43.67 -0.08
N SER A 116 -21.18 43.55 -0.80
CA SER A 116 -22.15 44.68 -0.88
C SER A 116 -22.71 45.08 0.48
N ARG A 117 -22.91 44.07 1.38
CA ARG A 117 -23.44 44.31 2.74
C ARG A 117 -22.40 44.83 3.72
N PHE A 118 -21.20 44.19 3.71
CA PHE A 118 -20.18 44.41 4.75
C PHE A 118 -18.92 45.15 4.26
N GLY A 119 -18.77 45.33 2.96
CA GLY A 119 -17.62 46.03 2.40
C GLY A 119 -16.29 45.38 2.73
N VAL A 120 -15.30 46.17 3.11
CA VAL A 120 -13.95 45.71 3.48
C VAL A 120 -13.89 45.01 4.84
N GLU A 121 -14.92 45.17 5.68
CA GLU A 121 -15.00 44.49 6.98
C GLU A 121 -15.42 42.99 6.85
N THR A 122 -15.73 42.56 5.66
CA THR A 122 -16.20 41.19 5.40
C THR A 122 -15.27 40.12 5.96
N LEU A 123 -13.97 40.29 5.82
CA LEU A 123 -12.99 39.29 6.31
C LEU A 123 -12.89 39.27 7.83
N ASP A 124 -13.04 40.42 8.48
CA ASP A 124 -13.13 40.52 9.94
C ASP A 124 -14.42 39.86 10.46
N ILE A 125 -15.54 40.10 9.76
CA ILE A 125 -16.83 39.47 10.09
C ILE A 125 -16.74 37.94 9.93
N LEU A 126 -16.18 37.43 8.84
CA LEU A 126 -15.95 36.01 8.65
C LEU A 126 -15.14 35.37 9.78
N GLN A 127 -14.17 36.12 10.30
CA GLN A 127 -13.27 35.64 11.34
C GLN A 127 -13.86 35.72 12.74
N ASN A 128 -14.45 36.89 13.08
CA ASN A 128 -14.79 37.23 14.46
C ASN A 128 -16.30 37.23 14.75
N HIS A 129 -17.13 37.41 13.71
CA HIS A 129 -18.58 37.55 13.82
C HIS A 129 -19.33 36.86 12.67
N PRO A 130 -19.01 35.56 12.38
CA PRO A 130 -19.53 34.85 11.20
C PRO A 130 -21.06 34.72 11.18
N GLU A 131 -21.72 34.78 12.35
CA GLU A 131 -23.17 34.77 12.50
C GLU A 131 -23.85 35.94 11.74
N ARG A 132 -23.16 37.06 11.55
CA ARG A 132 -23.64 38.20 10.78
C ARG A 132 -23.85 37.89 9.28
N LEU A 133 -23.22 36.84 8.77
CA LEU A 133 -23.43 36.40 7.40
C LEU A 133 -24.90 35.96 7.14
N LEU A 134 -25.63 35.57 8.20
CA LEU A 134 -27.08 35.30 8.09
C LEU A 134 -27.91 36.51 7.68
N GLU A 135 -27.38 37.74 7.82
CA GLU A 135 -27.99 38.97 7.32
C GLU A 135 -28.04 39.01 5.77
N VAL A 136 -27.26 38.12 5.10
CA VAL A 136 -27.14 38.08 3.63
C VAL A 136 -28.17 37.09 3.06
N LYS A 137 -28.97 37.53 2.13
CA LYS A 137 -29.99 36.68 1.50
C LYS A 137 -29.34 35.47 0.80
N GLY A 138 -29.83 34.28 1.17
CA GLY A 138 -29.33 33.01 0.58
C GLY A 138 -28.21 32.31 1.36
N ILE A 139 -27.84 32.83 2.53
CA ILE A 139 -27.01 32.14 3.53
C ILE A 139 -27.96 31.58 4.60
N THR A 140 -28.04 30.27 4.67
CA THR A 140 -28.78 29.52 5.69
C THR A 140 -27.82 29.11 6.81
N GLU A 141 -28.34 28.68 7.97
CA GLU A 141 -27.52 28.17 9.07
C GLU A 141 -26.60 27.04 8.63
N SER A 142 -27.09 26.07 7.84
CA SER A 142 -26.28 24.97 7.29
C SER A 142 -25.17 25.50 6.39
N LYS A 143 -25.44 26.46 5.52
CA LYS A 143 -24.45 27.06 4.64
C LYS A 143 -23.43 27.90 5.41
N LEU A 144 -23.85 28.54 6.49
CA LEU A 144 -22.98 29.28 7.40
C LEU A 144 -21.96 28.33 8.08
N GLU A 145 -22.40 27.16 8.54
CA GLU A 145 -21.50 26.16 9.14
C GLU A 145 -20.48 25.60 8.13
N ASP A 146 -20.88 25.36 6.89
CA ASP A 146 -19.95 24.96 5.81
C ASP A 146 -18.90 26.05 5.53
N ILE A 147 -19.31 27.32 5.49
CA ILE A 147 -18.43 28.46 5.29
C ILE A 147 -17.45 28.60 6.45
N LYS A 148 -17.92 28.55 7.69
CA LYS A 148 -17.10 28.65 8.91
C LYS A 148 -16.05 27.55 8.94
N THR A 149 -16.46 26.31 8.70
CA THR A 149 -15.58 25.16 8.69
C THR A 149 -14.49 25.30 7.62
N SER A 150 -14.86 25.61 6.39
CA SER A 150 -13.91 25.73 5.29
C SER A 150 -12.92 26.90 5.47
N TYR A 151 -13.38 28.03 6.02
CA TYR A 151 -12.52 29.18 6.31
C TYR A 151 -11.51 28.87 7.44
N ALA A 152 -11.97 28.22 8.52
CA ALA A 152 -11.14 27.81 9.62
C ALA A 152 -10.08 26.79 9.20
N GLU A 153 -10.46 25.78 8.37
CA GLU A 153 -9.55 24.78 7.83
C GLU A 153 -8.41 25.40 7.00
N SER A 154 -8.76 26.29 6.08
CA SER A 154 -7.78 26.98 5.22
C SER A 154 -6.75 27.77 6.04
N ARG A 155 -7.22 28.48 7.04
CA ARG A 155 -6.37 29.30 7.92
C ARG A 155 -5.45 28.45 8.79
N MET A 156 -5.98 27.39 9.41
CA MET A 156 -5.17 26.47 10.23
C MET A 156 -4.06 25.79 9.43
N LEU A 157 -4.32 25.44 8.19
CA LEU A 157 -3.31 24.85 7.32
C LEU A 157 -2.20 25.88 7.00
N GLN A 158 -2.53 27.14 6.78
CA GLN A 158 -1.56 28.23 6.59
C GLN A 158 -0.70 28.44 7.85
N ASP A 159 -1.32 28.46 9.03
CA ASP A 159 -0.62 28.60 10.31
C ASP A 159 0.35 27.43 10.53
N LEU A 160 -0.10 26.20 10.23
CA LEU A 160 0.72 25.01 10.33
C LEU A 160 1.91 25.04 9.35
N MET A 161 1.70 25.46 8.12
CA MET A 161 2.77 25.61 7.12
C MET A 161 3.80 26.65 7.58
N THR A 162 3.35 27.77 8.12
CA THR A 162 4.21 28.84 8.64
C THR A 162 5.08 28.32 9.79
N LEU A 163 4.51 27.58 10.73
CA LEU A 163 5.23 26.98 11.86
C LEU A 163 6.25 25.91 11.43
N LEU A 164 5.93 25.14 10.40
CA LEU A 164 6.77 24.04 9.92
C LEU A 164 7.86 24.46 8.92
N SER A 165 7.73 25.64 8.35
CA SER A 165 8.62 26.17 7.33
C SER A 165 10.11 26.25 7.75
N PRO A 166 10.48 26.76 8.96
CA PRO A 166 11.88 26.82 9.38
C PRO A 166 12.58 25.44 9.39
N PHE A 167 11.81 24.37 9.31
CA PHE A 167 12.28 22.97 9.36
C PHE A 167 12.34 22.30 7.99
N LYS A 168 12.15 23.09 6.90
CA LYS A 168 12.11 22.58 5.52
C LYS A 168 11.11 21.44 5.32
N ILE A 169 9.96 21.52 5.99
CA ILE A 169 8.87 20.57 5.86
C ILE A 169 8.02 21.02 4.68
N THR A 170 7.87 20.11 3.72
CA THR A 170 7.10 20.41 2.51
C THR A 170 5.62 20.60 2.83
N PRO A 171 4.91 21.46 2.10
CA PRO A 171 3.46 21.66 2.24
C PRO A 171 2.66 20.36 2.17
N LYS A 172 3.10 19.39 1.33
CA LYS A 172 2.53 18.03 1.28
C LYS A 172 2.53 17.34 2.64
N THR A 173 3.60 17.52 3.39
CA THR A 173 3.75 16.88 4.69
C THR A 173 2.94 17.63 5.76
N ALA A 174 2.86 18.97 5.69
CA ALA A 174 1.97 19.76 6.54
C ALA A 174 0.49 19.37 6.32
N LEU A 175 0.09 19.15 5.07
CA LEU A 175 -1.25 18.66 4.74
C LEU A 175 -1.54 17.29 5.36
N LYS A 176 -0.58 16.35 5.33
CA LYS A 176 -0.74 15.04 5.98
C LYS A 176 -0.90 15.16 7.50
N ILE A 177 -0.17 16.07 8.15
CA ILE A 177 -0.32 16.35 9.58
C ILE A 177 -1.73 16.84 9.85
N TYR A 178 -2.21 17.80 9.05
CA TYR A 178 -3.56 18.33 9.19
C TYR A 178 -4.65 17.27 8.94
N GLN A 179 -4.48 16.42 7.94
CA GLN A 179 -5.40 15.30 7.66
C GLN A 179 -5.45 14.29 8.80
N HIS A 180 -4.34 14.12 9.54
CA HIS A 180 -4.26 13.15 10.65
C HIS A 180 -4.82 13.71 11.96
N PHE A 181 -4.46 14.94 12.32
CA PHE A 181 -4.79 15.56 13.61
C PHE A 181 -5.87 16.63 13.53
N GLY A 182 -6.26 17.05 12.33
CA GLY A 182 -7.26 18.11 12.14
C GLY A 182 -6.86 19.42 12.81
N PRO A 183 -7.83 20.10 13.45
CA PRO A 183 -7.60 21.36 14.15
C PRO A 183 -6.56 21.32 15.28
N ALA A 184 -6.32 20.14 15.86
CA ALA A 184 -5.34 19.96 16.93
C ALA A 184 -3.87 20.01 16.45
N SER A 185 -3.61 20.03 15.14
CA SER A 185 -2.27 19.93 14.55
C SER A 185 -1.29 20.97 15.09
N VAL A 186 -1.72 22.22 15.26
CA VAL A 186 -0.89 23.33 15.76
C VAL A 186 -0.56 23.14 17.24
N ASP A 187 -1.52 22.72 18.03
CA ASP A 187 -1.33 22.47 19.46
C ASP A 187 -0.42 21.27 19.71
N ILE A 188 -0.58 20.19 18.93
CA ILE A 188 0.28 19.00 18.98
C ILE A 188 1.71 19.39 18.63
N LEU A 189 1.92 20.17 17.57
CA LEU A 189 3.26 20.64 17.18
C LEU A 189 3.96 21.42 18.30
N LYS A 190 3.19 22.19 19.08
CA LYS A 190 3.73 23.04 20.18
C LYS A 190 3.91 22.27 21.48
N LYS A 191 2.99 21.38 21.84
CA LYS A 191 2.92 20.73 23.17
C LYS A 191 3.45 19.29 23.18
N SER A 192 3.24 18.55 22.08
CA SER A 192 3.57 17.14 21.99
C SER A 192 4.14 16.78 20.60
N PRO A 193 5.25 17.44 20.17
CA PRO A 193 5.73 17.33 18.78
C PRO A 193 6.07 15.92 18.34
N PHE A 194 6.41 15.03 19.27
CA PHE A 194 6.73 13.63 18.97
C PHE A 194 5.51 12.79 18.56
N GLU A 195 4.28 13.25 18.79
CA GLU A 195 3.08 12.62 18.21
C GLU A 195 3.09 12.68 16.68
N LEU A 196 3.81 13.64 16.08
CA LEU A 196 4.01 13.69 14.64
C LEU A 196 4.67 12.42 14.07
N CYS A 197 5.35 11.63 14.89
CA CYS A 197 5.92 10.35 14.47
C CYS A 197 4.85 9.33 14.03
N GLN A 198 3.58 9.54 14.36
CA GLN A 198 2.45 8.74 13.89
C GLN A 198 2.08 9.05 12.43
N VAL A 199 2.52 10.20 11.90
CA VAL A 199 2.22 10.61 10.52
C VAL A 199 3.21 9.98 9.55
N SER A 200 2.71 9.25 8.56
CA SER A 200 3.53 8.61 7.52
C SER A 200 4.47 9.61 6.83
N GLY A 201 5.77 9.34 6.90
CA GLY A 201 6.83 10.20 6.38
C GLY A 201 7.46 11.17 7.39
N PHE A 202 7.01 11.10 8.67
CA PHE A 202 7.61 11.82 9.80
C PHE A 202 8.34 10.86 10.73
N GLY A 203 9.54 10.46 10.34
CA GLY A 203 10.38 9.63 11.22
C GLY A 203 10.92 10.42 12.42
N PHE A 204 11.22 9.70 13.51
CA PHE A 204 11.73 10.29 14.76
C PHE A 204 12.87 11.29 14.55
N LEU A 205 13.89 10.95 13.76
CA LEU A 205 15.06 11.82 13.52
C LEU A 205 14.69 13.17 12.90
N ARG A 206 13.59 13.25 12.18
CA ARG A 206 13.11 14.51 11.58
C ARG A 206 12.38 15.35 12.61
N VAL A 207 11.50 14.74 13.39
CA VAL A 207 10.80 15.43 14.49
C VAL A 207 11.80 15.90 15.53
N ASP A 208 12.73 15.05 15.92
CA ASP A 208 13.78 15.35 16.88
C ASP A 208 14.64 16.55 16.45
N ALA A 209 15.00 16.61 15.16
CA ALA A 209 15.73 17.76 14.61
C ALA A 209 14.93 19.07 14.68
N ILE A 210 13.60 19.02 14.60
CA ILE A 210 12.70 20.17 14.76
C ILE A 210 12.74 20.65 16.22
N VAL A 211 12.55 19.71 17.14
CA VAL A 211 12.50 20.02 18.59
C VAL A 211 13.84 20.59 19.08
N GLN A 212 14.96 19.98 18.69
CA GLN A 212 16.30 20.45 19.07
C GLN A 212 16.62 21.85 18.55
N LYS A 213 16.21 22.17 17.31
CA LYS A 213 16.38 23.55 16.78
C LYS A 213 15.62 24.60 17.58
N ASN A 214 14.52 24.19 18.23
CA ASN A 214 13.73 25.06 19.09
C ASN A 214 14.21 25.07 20.55
N GLY A 215 15.40 24.54 20.84
CA GLY A 215 15.98 24.50 22.19
C GLY A 215 15.37 23.45 23.10
N GLY A 216 14.80 22.39 22.53
CA GLY A 216 14.24 21.26 23.30
C GLY A 216 15.30 20.52 24.11
N ASP A 217 14.93 20.04 25.29
CA ASP A 217 15.78 19.25 26.16
C ASP A 217 16.07 17.88 25.55
N LEU A 218 17.34 17.48 25.52
CA LEU A 218 17.77 16.17 25.01
C LEU A 218 17.31 15.01 25.89
N HIS A 219 17.10 15.28 27.19
CA HIS A 219 16.68 14.32 28.20
C HIS A 219 15.16 14.35 28.47
N ASP A 220 14.40 15.11 27.69
CA ASP A 220 12.93 15.16 27.83
C ASP A 220 12.32 13.74 27.70
N PRO A 221 11.55 13.28 28.70
CA PRO A 221 10.84 11.98 28.62
C PRO A 221 9.95 11.84 27.39
N MET A 222 9.33 12.93 26.91
CA MET A 222 8.51 12.90 25.69
C MET A 222 9.34 12.59 24.45
N ARG A 223 10.59 13.04 24.38
CA ARG A 223 11.55 12.69 23.33
C ARG A 223 11.87 11.20 23.35
N VAL A 224 12.11 10.64 24.55
CA VAL A 224 12.37 9.21 24.76
C VAL A 224 11.15 8.37 24.37
N LYS A 225 9.93 8.76 24.79
CA LYS A 225 8.67 8.12 24.37
C LYS A 225 8.53 8.12 22.86
N GLY A 226 8.77 9.24 22.20
CA GLY A 226 8.73 9.35 20.72
C GLY A 226 9.70 8.40 20.02
N ALA A 227 10.90 8.20 20.56
CA ALA A 227 11.88 7.25 20.02
C ALA A 227 11.44 5.78 20.19
N LEU A 228 10.86 5.44 21.34
CA LEU A 228 10.33 4.11 21.64
C LEU A 228 9.14 3.77 20.73
N PHE A 229 8.16 4.66 20.59
CA PHE A 229 7.04 4.48 19.67
C PHE A 229 7.51 4.34 18.22
N TRP A 230 8.42 5.21 17.78
CA TRP A 230 8.94 5.14 16.43
C TRP A 230 9.67 3.82 16.16
N ALA A 231 10.49 3.34 17.09
CA ALA A 231 11.19 2.07 16.94
C ALA A 231 10.23 0.88 16.78
N LEU A 232 9.09 0.88 17.49
CA LEU A 232 8.04 -0.12 17.33
C LEU A 232 7.33 0.00 15.98
N GLU A 233 6.92 1.20 15.56
CA GLU A 233 6.25 1.41 14.27
C GLU A 233 7.17 1.15 13.07
N ASP A 234 8.43 1.59 13.13
CA ASP A 234 9.43 1.34 12.08
C ASP A 234 9.72 -0.16 11.93
N SER A 235 9.84 -0.86 13.05
CA SER A 235 10.01 -2.32 13.07
C SER A 235 8.80 -3.06 12.48
N LYS A 236 7.60 -2.59 12.78
CA LYS A 236 6.34 -3.10 12.23
C LYS A 236 6.24 -2.86 10.71
N GLY A 237 6.50 -1.63 10.28
CA GLY A 237 6.41 -1.25 8.85
C GLY A 237 7.53 -1.81 7.99
N GLY A 238 8.77 -1.85 8.49
CA GLY A 238 9.94 -2.27 7.75
C GLY A 238 10.23 -3.76 7.80
N LYS A 239 10.17 -4.37 8.99
CA LYS A 239 10.52 -5.78 9.21
C LYS A 239 9.31 -6.69 9.41
N GLY A 240 8.13 -6.13 9.58
CA GLY A 240 6.89 -6.88 9.79
C GLY A 240 6.76 -7.50 11.19
N HIS A 241 7.49 -6.99 12.19
CA HIS A 241 7.36 -7.43 13.57
C HIS A 241 6.08 -6.89 14.21
N LEU A 242 5.40 -7.69 15.04
CA LEU A 242 4.27 -7.22 15.85
C LEU A 242 4.72 -6.65 17.19
N PHE A 243 5.90 -7.05 17.65
CA PHE A 243 6.51 -6.58 18.90
C PHE A 243 8.03 -6.55 18.79
N LEU A 244 8.68 -5.88 19.70
CA LEU A 244 10.12 -6.00 19.93
C LEU A 244 10.38 -6.51 21.37
N PRO A 245 11.38 -7.39 21.57
CA PRO A 245 11.91 -7.66 22.90
C PRO A 245 12.39 -6.36 23.57
N GLY A 246 12.13 -6.18 24.85
CA GLY A 246 12.42 -4.94 25.56
C GLY A 246 13.88 -4.49 25.46
N GLU A 247 14.82 -5.41 25.53
CA GLU A 247 16.25 -5.11 25.31
C GLU A 247 16.52 -4.57 23.90
N THR A 248 15.93 -5.18 22.88
CA THR A 248 16.07 -4.74 21.48
C THR A 248 15.44 -3.36 21.29
N LEU A 249 14.27 -3.12 21.86
CA LEU A 249 13.58 -1.84 21.77
C LEU A 249 14.39 -0.72 22.45
N ARG A 250 14.93 -0.97 23.65
CA ARG A 250 15.78 0.01 24.34
C ARG A 250 17.03 0.35 23.54
N LYS A 251 17.70 -0.64 22.97
CA LYS A 251 18.89 -0.44 22.13
C LYS A 251 18.58 0.38 20.88
N GLU A 252 17.49 0.08 20.18
CA GLU A 252 17.08 0.84 18.99
C GLU A 252 16.67 2.28 19.34
N ALA A 253 15.89 2.48 20.39
CA ALA A 253 15.54 3.82 20.86
C ALA A 253 16.78 4.63 21.27
N LEU A 254 17.70 4.02 22.01
CA LEU A 254 18.97 4.66 22.41
C LEU A 254 19.82 5.05 21.20
N ARG A 255 19.88 4.19 20.17
CA ARG A 255 20.56 4.47 18.90
C ARG A 255 19.95 5.69 18.20
N LEU A 256 18.63 5.78 18.15
CA LEU A 256 17.90 6.91 17.56
C LEU A 256 18.16 8.21 18.33
N LEU A 257 18.03 8.16 19.65
CA LEU A 257 18.21 9.30 20.55
C LEU A 257 19.64 9.89 20.46
N ASN A 258 20.66 9.06 20.32
CA ASN A 258 22.06 9.46 20.29
C ASN A 258 22.64 9.65 18.87
N ALA A 259 21.86 9.40 17.80
CA ALA A 259 22.34 9.36 16.40
C ALA A 259 23.02 10.66 15.93
N LYS A 260 22.58 11.81 16.44
CA LYS A 260 23.09 13.14 16.03
C LYS A 260 23.75 13.90 17.17
N ILE A 261 24.06 13.25 18.30
CA ILE A 261 24.70 13.88 19.46
C ILE A 261 26.20 13.53 19.44
N PRO A 262 27.07 14.51 19.04
CA PRO A 262 28.50 14.28 18.96
C PRO A 262 29.18 14.26 20.34
N VAL A 263 28.64 15.02 21.31
CA VAL A 263 29.18 15.19 22.65
C VAL A 263 28.76 14.03 23.53
N LEU A 264 29.70 13.21 24.00
CA LEU A 264 29.43 12.00 24.78
C LEU A 264 28.70 12.28 26.11
N SER A 265 29.03 13.39 26.80
CA SER A 265 28.41 13.77 28.07
C SER A 265 26.94 14.22 27.96
N LEU A 266 26.46 14.47 26.72
CA LEU A 266 25.07 14.85 26.45
C LEU A 266 24.24 13.67 25.94
N ARG A 267 24.84 12.47 25.82
CA ARG A 267 24.13 11.29 25.35
C ARG A 267 23.30 10.68 26.49
N LEU A 268 22.11 10.22 26.12
CA LEU A 268 21.28 9.44 27.02
C LEU A 268 21.91 8.09 27.28
N HIS A 269 21.64 7.55 28.48
CA HIS A 269 22.04 6.22 28.94
C HIS A 269 20.86 5.24 28.88
N GLU A 270 21.18 3.95 28.84
CA GLU A 270 20.16 2.90 28.73
C GLU A 270 19.16 2.93 29.88
N GLN A 271 19.58 3.33 31.10
CA GLN A 271 18.70 3.41 32.27
C GLN A 271 17.61 4.44 32.08
N GLU A 272 17.88 5.60 31.52
CA GLU A 272 16.88 6.66 31.26
C GLU A 272 15.80 6.15 30.29
N VAL A 273 16.21 5.41 29.26
CA VAL A 273 15.28 4.79 28.31
C VAL A 273 14.46 3.70 28.98
N ALA A 274 15.08 2.93 29.88
CA ALA A 274 14.40 1.86 30.61
C ALA A 274 13.34 2.42 31.58
N ASP A 275 13.65 3.51 32.28
CA ASP A 275 12.75 4.16 33.24
C ASP A 275 11.51 4.72 32.52
N VAL A 276 11.69 5.38 31.35
CA VAL A 276 10.59 5.88 30.53
C VAL A 276 9.78 4.72 29.94
N LEU A 277 10.41 3.64 29.49
CA LEU A 277 9.69 2.46 29.00
C LEU A 277 8.83 1.83 30.11
N GLN A 278 9.35 1.76 31.33
CA GLN A 278 8.60 1.25 32.49
C GLN A 278 7.39 2.14 32.81
N ASP A 279 7.55 3.47 32.71
CA ASP A 279 6.45 4.42 32.87
C ASP A 279 5.36 4.20 31.81
N MET A 280 5.75 4.04 30.52
CA MET A 280 4.83 3.75 29.43
C MET A 280 4.05 2.44 29.63
N ILE A 281 4.70 1.41 30.17
CA ILE A 281 4.04 0.12 30.50
C ILE A 281 3.01 0.33 31.63
N LEU A 282 3.38 1.06 32.67
CA LEU A 282 2.50 1.33 33.82
C LEU A 282 1.25 2.14 33.43
N HIS A 283 1.40 3.08 32.50
CA HIS A 283 0.28 3.88 31.99
C HIS A 283 -0.49 3.22 30.84
N GLY A 284 -0.08 2.03 30.39
CA GLY A 284 -0.74 1.32 29.28
C GLY A 284 -0.51 1.94 27.90
N GLU A 285 0.48 2.81 27.77
CA GLU A 285 0.87 3.40 26.49
C GLU A 285 1.49 2.36 25.54
N VAL A 286 2.12 1.34 26.11
CA VAL A 286 2.57 0.10 25.44
C VAL A 286 2.17 -1.11 26.27
N VAL A 287 2.07 -2.28 25.63
CA VAL A 287 1.73 -3.54 26.30
C VAL A 287 2.97 -4.42 26.38
N SER A 288 3.31 -4.88 27.59
CA SER A 288 4.41 -5.82 27.82
C SER A 288 3.87 -7.21 28.13
N VAL A 289 4.35 -8.20 27.37
CA VAL A 289 4.07 -9.62 27.61
C VAL A 289 5.39 -10.38 27.68
N LYS A 290 5.85 -10.76 28.85
CA LYS A 290 7.15 -11.44 29.06
C LYS A 290 8.32 -10.69 28.38
N ASP A 291 8.43 -9.41 28.63
CA ASP A 291 9.40 -8.49 28.01
C ASP A 291 9.27 -8.31 26.48
N ASN A 292 8.20 -8.81 25.87
CA ASN A 292 7.84 -8.47 24.48
C ASN A 292 6.93 -7.23 24.49
N ILE A 293 7.41 -6.16 23.90
CA ILE A 293 6.75 -4.85 23.93
C ILE A 293 5.98 -4.61 22.64
N TYR A 294 4.69 -4.37 22.77
CA TYR A 294 3.74 -4.13 21.70
C TYR A 294 3.19 -2.70 21.71
N LEU A 295 2.80 -2.22 20.54
CA LEU A 295 1.80 -1.17 20.48
C LEU A 295 0.43 -1.72 20.89
N PRO A 296 -0.39 -1.01 21.69
CA PRO A 296 -1.66 -1.52 22.21
C PRO A 296 -2.61 -2.06 21.12
N ARG A 297 -2.73 -1.33 20.02
CA ARG A 297 -3.57 -1.74 18.89
C ARG A 297 -3.08 -3.04 18.25
N THR A 298 -1.76 -3.19 18.08
CA THR A 298 -1.16 -4.39 17.47
C THR A 298 -1.34 -5.61 18.36
N PHE A 299 -1.16 -5.42 19.69
CA PHE A 299 -1.44 -6.46 20.68
C PHE A 299 -2.89 -6.91 20.62
N ALA A 300 -3.84 -5.97 20.65
CA ALA A 300 -5.28 -6.28 20.60
C ALA A 300 -5.67 -7.05 19.34
N GLN A 301 -5.10 -6.69 18.18
CA GLN A 301 -5.35 -7.40 16.92
C GLN A 301 -4.87 -8.86 16.98
N GLU A 302 -3.65 -9.11 17.46
CA GLU A 302 -3.10 -10.46 17.57
C GLU A 302 -3.88 -11.30 18.58
N ASP A 303 -4.14 -10.72 19.76
CA ASP A 303 -4.81 -11.41 20.88
C ASP A 303 -6.25 -11.78 20.54
N GLU A 304 -7.02 -10.84 20.01
CA GLU A 304 -8.42 -11.05 19.65
C GLU A 304 -8.57 -12.02 18.48
N THR A 305 -7.66 -11.96 17.48
CA THR A 305 -7.63 -12.93 16.39
C THR A 305 -7.36 -14.34 16.90
N ALA A 306 -6.38 -14.49 17.80
CA ALA A 306 -6.07 -15.78 18.41
C ALA A 306 -7.26 -16.34 19.18
N ARG A 307 -7.95 -15.50 19.95
CA ARG A 307 -9.14 -15.86 20.73
C ARG A 307 -10.27 -16.36 19.83
N ARG A 308 -10.58 -15.63 18.73
CA ARG A 308 -11.63 -16.00 17.78
C ARG A 308 -11.33 -17.32 17.06
N ILE A 309 -10.07 -17.52 16.64
CA ILE A 309 -9.65 -18.77 16.01
C ILE A 309 -9.80 -19.93 16.99
N ALA A 310 -9.33 -19.79 18.22
CA ALA A 310 -9.43 -20.82 19.24
C ALA A 310 -10.90 -21.18 19.56
N MET A 311 -11.80 -20.21 19.64
CA MET A 311 -13.24 -20.45 19.82
C MET A 311 -13.80 -21.27 18.67
N ARG A 312 -13.46 -20.91 17.43
CA ARG A 312 -13.92 -21.61 16.24
C ARG A 312 -13.45 -23.06 16.17
N LEU A 313 -12.24 -23.34 16.63
CA LEU A 313 -11.71 -24.73 16.68
C LEU A 313 -12.43 -25.63 17.68
N ILE A 314 -13.13 -25.04 18.66
CA ILE A 314 -13.88 -25.77 19.69
C ILE A 314 -15.38 -25.88 19.34
N GLU A 315 -15.87 -25.03 18.41
CA GLU A 315 -17.24 -25.12 17.94
C GLU A 315 -17.53 -26.53 17.37
N PRO A 316 -18.61 -27.18 17.83
CA PRO A 316 -18.97 -28.49 17.29
C PRO A 316 -19.35 -28.35 15.83
N SER A 317 -18.51 -28.87 14.95
CA SER A 317 -18.82 -29.00 13.54
C SER A 317 -19.36 -30.40 13.28
N ALA A 318 -20.65 -30.53 12.94
CA ALA A 318 -21.18 -31.79 12.51
C ALA A 318 -20.52 -32.20 11.17
N PRO A 319 -19.78 -33.32 11.10
CA PRO A 319 -19.17 -33.77 9.86
C PRO A 319 -20.26 -34.13 8.86
N GLU A 320 -20.19 -33.59 7.66
CA GLU A 320 -21.11 -33.92 6.58
C GLU A 320 -20.64 -35.14 5.82
N ARG A 321 -21.60 -35.97 5.43
CA ARG A 321 -21.35 -37.15 4.55
C ARG A 321 -21.32 -36.68 3.11
N ILE A 322 -20.15 -36.58 2.56
CA ILE A 322 -19.94 -36.03 1.22
C ILE A 322 -19.60 -37.07 0.17
N GLU A 323 -19.46 -38.34 0.56
CA GLU A 323 -18.93 -39.43 -0.29
C GLU A 323 -19.68 -39.55 -1.61
N GLN A 324 -21.03 -39.58 -1.56
CA GLN A 324 -21.85 -39.70 -2.76
C GLN A 324 -21.76 -38.47 -3.66
N ALA A 325 -21.81 -37.25 -3.07
CA ALA A 325 -21.70 -36.00 -3.79
C ALA A 325 -20.32 -35.87 -4.43
N LEU A 326 -19.24 -36.21 -3.70
CA LEU A 326 -17.87 -36.16 -4.20
C LEU A 326 -17.67 -37.12 -5.39
N GLU A 327 -18.12 -38.39 -5.29
CA GLU A 327 -18.00 -39.34 -6.37
C GLU A 327 -18.81 -38.94 -7.61
N GLN A 328 -19.95 -38.30 -7.41
CA GLN A 328 -20.73 -37.76 -8.51
C GLN A 328 -20.02 -36.58 -9.18
N VAL A 329 -19.47 -35.62 -8.40
CA VAL A 329 -18.67 -34.48 -8.92
C VAL A 329 -17.47 -35.01 -9.70
N LYS A 330 -16.73 -36.00 -9.17
CA LYS A 330 -15.58 -36.59 -9.85
C LYS A 330 -15.96 -37.16 -11.22
N ARG A 331 -17.06 -37.90 -11.30
CA ARG A 331 -17.55 -38.48 -12.57
C ARG A 331 -17.96 -37.39 -13.58
N GLU A 332 -18.75 -36.42 -13.16
CA GLU A 332 -19.26 -35.38 -14.07
C GLU A 332 -18.16 -34.44 -14.57
N MET A 333 -17.18 -34.15 -13.74
CA MET A 333 -16.06 -33.31 -14.11
C MET A 333 -14.90 -34.08 -14.75
N GLY A 334 -14.97 -35.40 -14.83
CA GLY A 334 -13.88 -36.24 -15.33
C GLY A 334 -12.60 -36.11 -14.50
N LEU A 335 -12.72 -35.90 -13.18
CA LEU A 335 -11.58 -35.65 -12.30
C LEU A 335 -11.05 -36.91 -11.65
N VAL A 336 -9.74 -37.06 -11.63
CA VAL A 336 -9.02 -38.03 -10.79
C VAL A 336 -8.25 -37.24 -9.74
N LEU A 337 -8.73 -37.28 -8.51
CA LEU A 337 -8.07 -36.60 -7.39
C LEU A 337 -7.03 -37.53 -6.76
N SER A 338 -5.91 -36.98 -6.32
CA SER A 338 -4.98 -37.70 -5.46
C SER A 338 -5.55 -37.87 -4.06
N SER A 339 -5.00 -38.83 -3.29
CA SER A 339 -5.40 -39.07 -1.89
C SER A 339 -5.34 -37.82 -1.03
N LYS A 340 -4.32 -36.96 -1.24
CA LYS A 340 -4.18 -35.68 -0.53
C LYS A 340 -5.20 -34.62 -0.99
N GLN A 341 -5.54 -34.61 -2.28
CA GLN A 341 -6.58 -33.70 -2.78
C GLN A 341 -7.96 -34.13 -2.24
N GLU A 342 -8.26 -35.42 -2.18
CA GLU A 342 -9.50 -35.93 -1.55
C GLU A 342 -9.51 -35.58 -0.04
N ALA A 343 -8.40 -35.81 0.67
CA ALA A 343 -8.29 -35.47 2.09
C ALA A 343 -8.55 -33.96 2.34
N ALA A 344 -8.09 -33.09 1.46
CA ALA A 344 -8.37 -31.65 1.54
C ALA A 344 -9.87 -31.34 1.36
N VAL A 345 -10.55 -32.02 0.43
CA VAL A 345 -12.00 -31.89 0.27
C VAL A 345 -12.71 -32.36 1.54
N TYR A 346 -12.37 -33.54 2.07
CA TYR A 346 -12.96 -34.03 3.31
C TYR A 346 -12.72 -33.09 4.50
N ALA A 347 -11.52 -32.52 4.64
CA ALA A 347 -11.20 -31.62 5.72
C ALA A 347 -12.10 -30.35 5.72
N ALA A 348 -12.42 -29.81 4.54
CA ALA A 348 -13.30 -28.65 4.39
C ALA A 348 -14.73 -28.90 4.89
N TYR A 349 -15.19 -30.16 4.93
CA TYR A 349 -16.54 -30.52 5.42
C TYR A 349 -16.56 -31.12 6.83
N ARG A 350 -15.41 -31.52 7.34
CA ARG A 350 -15.30 -32.07 8.70
C ARG A 350 -14.97 -31.03 9.76
N HIS A 351 -14.42 -29.92 9.36
CA HIS A 351 -13.93 -28.91 10.29
C HIS A 351 -14.50 -27.51 9.98
N SER A 352 -14.67 -26.71 11.01
CA SER A 352 -15.10 -25.30 10.90
C SER A 352 -14.03 -24.41 10.27
N LEU A 353 -12.76 -24.79 10.40
CA LEU A 353 -11.60 -24.11 9.82
C LEU A 353 -10.61 -25.16 9.31
N SER A 354 -10.15 -25.05 8.07
CA SER A 354 -9.14 -25.92 7.47
C SER A 354 -8.20 -25.14 6.56
N ILE A 355 -6.99 -25.67 6.39
CA ILE A 355 -5.95 -25.06 5.57
C ILE A 355 -5.54 -26.03 4.46
N ILE A 356 -5.45 -25.50 3.25
CA ILE A 356 -4.90 -26.19 2.08
C ILE A 356 -3.64 -25.46 1.65
N THR A 357 -2.52 -26.14 1.68
CA THR A 357 -1.23 -25.56 1.26
C THR A 357 -0.55 -26.42 0.23
N GLY A 358 0.37 -25.85 -0.51
CA GLY A 358 1.17 -26.54 -1.52
C GLY A 358 1.78 -25.59 -2.52
N SER A 359 2.82 -26.04 -3.19
CA SER A 359 3.51 -25.28 -4.24
C SER A 359 2.58 -24.97 -5.43
N PRO A 360 2.88 -23.99 -6.28
CA PRO A 360 2.14 -23.77 -7.52
C PRO A 360 2.13 -25.03 -8.40
N GLY A 361 0.96 -25.33 -8.99
CA GLY A 361 0.80 -26.53 -9.85
C GLY A 361 0.43 -27.82 -9.14
N THR A 362 0.23 -27.82 -7.81
CA THR A 362 -0.21 -29.00 -7.05
C THR A 362 -1.73 -29.24 -7.09
N GLY A 363 -2.46 -28.43 -7.86
CA GLY A 363 -3.90 -28.62 -8.06
C GLY A 363 -4.77 -27.98 -6.97
N LYS A 364 -4.29 -26.97 -6.24
CA LYS A 364 -5.11 -26.21 -5.28
C LYS A 364 -6.43 -25.75 -5.88
N THR A 365 -6.41 -25.17 -7.07
CA THR A 365 -7.61 -24.71 -7.79
C THR A 365 -8.60 -25.83 -8.10
N THR A 366 -8.10 -27.02 -8.47
CA THR A 366 -8.93 -28.21 -8.71
C THR A 366 -9.65 -28.64 -7.43
N VAL A 367 -8.94 -28.65 -6.31
CA VAL A 367 -9.53 -28.95 -4.98
C VAL A 367 -10.60 -27.92 -4.63
N LEU A 368 -10.32 -26.61 -4.81
CA LEU A 368 -11.30 -25.54 -4.55
C LEU A 368 -12.56 -25.72 -5.39
N LYS A 369 -12.41 -25.98 -6.70
CA LYS A 369 -13.54 -26.21 -7.59
C LYS A 369 -14.35 -27.44 -7.14
N THR A 370 -13.68 -28.52 -6.73
CA THR A 370 -14.36 -29.72 -6.20
C THR A 370 -15.13 -29.41 -4.91
N ILE A 371 -14.53 -28.66 -3.97
CA ILE A 371 -15.23 -28.23 -2.74
C ILE A 371 -16.49 -27.43 -3.10
N LEU A 372 -16.40 -26.47 -4.01
CA LEU A 372 -17.53 -25.64 -4.42
C LEU A 372 -18.66 -26.46 -5.05
N GLU A 373 -18.33 -27.39 -5.96
CA GLU A 373 -19.33 -28.22 -6.65
C GLU A 373 -20.02 -29.22 -5.70
N VAL A 374 -19.27 -29.80 -4.77
CA VAL A 374 -19.84 -30.63 -3.70
C VAL A 374 -20.76 -29.80 -2.81
N TYR A 375 -20.34 -28.58 -2.42
CA TYR A 375 -21.15 -27.71 -1.56
C TYR A 375 -22.47 -27.32 -2.19
N ARG A 376 -22.47 -26.91 -3.46
CA ARG A 376 -23.69 -26.54 -4.19
C ARG A 376 -24.72 -27.67 -4.25
N ARG A 377 -24.26 -28.90 -4.26
CA ARG A 377 -25.15 -30.10 -4.29
C ARG A 377 -25.76 -30.39 -2.94
N LEU A 378 -24.95 -30.30 -1.91
CA LEU A 378 -25.40 -30.54 -0.53
C LEU A 378 -26.27 -29.39 0.00
N HIS A 379 -25.91 -28.16 -0.38
CA HIS A 379 -26.54 -26.92 0.09
C HIS A 379 -26.94 -25.99 -1.06
N PRO A 380 -28.01 -26.33 -1.83
CA PRO A 380 -28.42 -25.52 -2.98
C PRO A 380 -28.81 -24.08 -2.65
N LYS A 381 -29.16 -23.81 -1.38
CA LYS A 381 -29.53 -22.48 -0.85
C LYS A 381 -28.42 -21.88 0.02
N GLY A 382 -27.31 -22.58 0.21
CA GLY A 382 -26.21 -22.11 1.07
C GLY A 382 -25.44 -20.97 0.43
N GLU A 383 -25.08 -19.98 1.23
CA GLU A 383 -24.32 -18.83 0.77
C GLU A 383 -22.82 -19.12 0.76
N ILE A 384 -22.19 -18.83 -0.38
CA ILE A 384 -20.75 -19.02 -0.61
C ILE A 384 -20.10 -17.67 -0.83
N VAL A 385 -18.97 -17.42 -0.18
CA VAL A 385 -18.12 -16.26 -0.41
C VAL A 385 -16.71 -16.69 -0.76
N LEU A 386 -16.23 -16.25 -1.92
CA LEU A 386 -14.85 -16.43 -2.37
C LEU A 386 -14.09 -15.12 -2.26
N MET A 387 -12.94 -15.15 -1.64
CA MET A 387 -12.10 -13.95 -1.47
C MET A 387 -10.63 -14.23 -1.75
N ALA A 388 -9.90 -13.18 -2.11
CA ALA A 388 -8.44 -13.19 -2.20
C ALA A 388 -7.88 -11.81 -1.79
N PRO A 389 -6.61 -11.70 -1.40
CA PRO A 389 -6.02 -10.42 -0.98
C PRO A 389 -5.95 -9.37 -2.10
N THR A 390 -5.80 -9.79 -3.35
CA THR A 390 -5.63 -8.90 -4.50
C THR A 390 -6.73 -9.09 -5.54
N GLY A 391 -7.02 -8.03 -6.31
CA GLY A 391 -8.01 -8.09 -7.39
C GLY A 391 -7.66 -9.08 -8.49
N ARG A 392 -6.36 -9.30 -8.78
CA ARG A 392 -5.93 -10.34 -9.73
C ARG A 392 -6.19 -11.74 -9.23
N ALA A 393 -5.84 -12.02 -7.98
CA ALA A 393 -6.08 -13.31 -7.38
C ALA A 393 -7.59 -13.63 -7.30
N SER A 394 -8.42 -12.64 -6.95
CA SER A 394 -9.87 -12.84 -6.89
C SER A 394 -10.47 -13.11 -8.28
N ARG A 395 -10.06 -12.41 -9.33
CA ARG A 395 -10.50 -12.69 -10.71
C ARG A 395 -10.05 -14.06 -11.19
N ARG A 396 -8.77 -14.39 -10.98
CA ARG A 396 -8.26 -15.72 -11.32
C ARG A 396 -9.02 -16.83 -10.61
N MET A 397 -9.38 -16.60 -9.35
CA MET A 397 -10.21 -17.51 -8.57
C MET A 397 -11.60 -17.65 -9.21
N ALA A 398 -12.25 -16.54 -9.63
CA ALA A 398 -13.51 -16.55 -10.33
C ALA A 398 -13.43 -17.34 -11.66
N GLU A 399 -12.48 -17.00 -12.51
CA GLU A 399 -12.27 -17.66 -13.81
C GLU A 399 -12.01 -19.17 -13.67
N SER A 400 -11.16 -19.54 -12.72
CA SER A 400 -10.74 -20.93 -12.54
C SER A 400 -11.78 -21.82 -11.86
N THR A 401 -12.63 -21.26 -10.99
CA THR A 401 -13.69 -21.96 -10.30
C THR A 401 -15.04 -21.88 -11.01
N GLY A 402 -15.21 -20.96 -11.97
CA GLY A 402 -16.49 -20.66 -12.58
C GLY A 402 -17.48 -19.98 -11.63
N PHE A 403 -16.97 -19.27 -10.60
CA PHE A 403 -17.77 -18.56 -9.61
C PHE A 403 -17.59 -17.05 -9.74
N ASP A 404 -18.50 -16.37 -10.42
CA ASP A 404 -18.36 -14.97 -10.84
C ASP A 404 -18.31 -13.93 -9.70
N LYS A 405 -18.66 -14.34 -8.47
CA LYS A 405 -18.77 -13.43 -7.30
C LYS A 405 -17.52 -13.40 -6.41
N ALA A 406 -16.37 -13.87 -6.89
CA ALA A 406 -15.12 -13.74 -6.11
C ALA A 406 -14.71 -12.28 -5.97
N ARG A 407 -14.31 -11.88 -4.75
CA ARG A 407 -14.00 -10.49 -4.38
C ARG A 407 -12.63 -10.37 -3.73
N THR A 408 -12.09 -9.16 -3.65
CA THR A 408 -10.96 -8.91 -2.75
C THR A 408 -11.40 -8.98 -1.29
N LEU A 409 -10.50 -9.38 -0.39
CA LEU A 409 -10.79 -9.34 1.06
C LEU A 409 -11.29 -7.96 1.51
N HIS A 410 -10.65 -6.89 1.06
CA HIS A 410 -11.10 -5.53 1.37
C HIS A 410 -12.55 -5.28 0.92
N SER A 411 -12.88 -5.62 -0.34
CA SER A 411 -14.25 -5.44 -0.86
C SER A 411 -15.25 -6.39 -0.20
N GLY A 412 -14.88 -7.64 0.02
CA GLY A 412 -15.75 -8.65 0.65
C GLY A 412 -16.07 -8.33 2.11
N LEU A 413 -15.13 -7.68 2.81
CA LEU A 413 -15.30 -7.21 4.17
C LEU A 413 -15.87 -5.79 4.26
N GLY A 414 -16.17 -5.13 3.14
CA GLY A 414 -16.65 -3.74 3.14
C GLY A 414 -15.67 -2.77 3.80
N LEU A 415 -14.36 -3.06 3.70
CA LEU A 415 -13.33 -2.14 4.16
C LEU A 415 -13.20 -1.06 3.09
N GLY A 416 -13.48 0.20 3.45
CA GLY A 416 -13.27 1.35 2.59
C GLY A 416 -11.78 1.54 2.26
N SER A 417 -11.47 2.47 1.36
CA SER A 417 -10.13 3.01 1.25
C SER A 417 -9.76 3.66 2.59
N GLU A 418 -8.49 3.73 2.93
CA GLU A 418 -7.99 4.34 4.18
C GLU A 418 -8.53 5.78 4.43
N GLU A 419 -9.14 6.39 3.42
CA GLU A 419 -9.76 7.73 3.45
C GLU A 419 -11.17 7.74 4.05
N ASP A 420 -11.86 6.59 4.18
CA ASP A 420 -13.20 6.50 4.80
C ASP A 420 -13.15 6.30 6.33
N ASP A 421 -12.42 7.14 7.03
CA ASP A 421 -12.38 7.15 8.50
C ASP A 421 -13.77 7.38 9.16
N ALA A 422 -14.70 7.97 8.44
CA ALA A 422 -16.10 8.17 8.89
C ALA A 422 -16.86 6.85 9.12
N ASN A 423 -16.45 5.74 8.53
CA ASN A 423 -17.07 4.42 8.69
C ASN A 423 -16.48 3.56 9.82
N ARG A 424 -15.46 4.04 10.56
CA ARG A 424 -14.83 3.29 11.66
C ARG A 424 -15.78 2.91 12.80
N ASN A 425 -16.89 3.62 12.97
CA ASN A 425 -17.85 3.40 14.06
C ASN A 425 -19.12 2.63 13.67
N ARG A 426 -19.33 2.22 12.41
CA ARG A 426 -20.42 1.30 12.10
C ARG A 426 -20.09 -0.09 12.62
N LYS A 427 -20.97 -0.64 13.49
CA LYS A 427 -20.94 -2.08 13.83
C LYS A 427 -20.99 -2.84 12.50
N GLN A 428 -19.89 -3.45 12.18
CA GLN A 428 -19.77 -4.17 10.92
C GLN A 428 -20.48 -5.52 11.09
N GLU A 429 -21.50 -5.79 10.30
CA GLU A 429 -22.27 -7.03 10.36
C GLU A 429 -21.42 -8.24 9.95
N PRO A 430 -21.63 -9.43 10.54
CA PRO A 430 -21.01 -10.66 10.11
C PRO A 430 -21.31 -10.96 8.62
N LEU A 431 -20.42 -11.68 7.96
CA LEU A 431 -20.66 -12.19 6.62
C LEU A 431 -21.82 -13.19 6.68
N SER A 432 -22.79 -13.07 5.75
CA SER A 432 -23.91 -14.02 5.67
C SER A 432 -23.51 -15.42 5.25
N ALA A 433 -22.31 -15.59 4.69
CA ALA A 433 -21.81 -16.84 4.08
C ALA A 433 -21.75 -18.04 5.03
N ASP A 434 -22.15 -19.20 4.52
CA ASP A 434 -22.05 -20.50 5.19
C ASP A 434 -20.73 -21.21 4.87
N LEU A 435 -20.20 -20.97 3.66
CA LEU A 435 -18.87 -21.40 3.23
C LEU A 435 -18.05 -20.20 2.78
N ILE A 436 -16.89 -20.01 3.39
CA ILE A 436 -15.94 -18.96 3.06
C ILE A 436 -14.64 -19.58 2.60
N ILE A 437 -14.19 -19.25 1.41
CA ILE A 437 -12.89 -19.69 0.89
C ILE A 437 -12.02 -18.47 0.62
N VAL A 438 -10.81 -18.46 1.16
CA VAL A 438 -9.83 -17.41 0.92
C VAL A 438 -8.59 -18.00 0.29
N ASP A 439 -8.31 -17.60 -0.96
CA ASP A 439 -7.09 -18.00 -1.68
C ASP A 439 -5.97 -16.98 -1.47
N GLU A 440 -4.71 -17.38 -1.71
CA GLU A 440 -3.49 -16.59 -1.50
C GLU A 440 -3.39 -16.01 -0.07
N PHE A 441 -3.82 -16.78 0.95
CA PHE A 441 -3.87 -16.30 2.34
C PHE A 441 -2.49 -15.99 2.92
N SER A 442 -1.41 -16.47 2.33
CA SER A 442 -0.02 -16.09 2.66
C SER A 442 0.25 -14.58 2.58
N MET A 443 -0.55 -13.85 1.80
CA MET A 443 -0.46 -12.39 1.66
C MET A 443 -1.24 -11.61 2.73
N VAL A 444 -1.97 -12.28 3.62
CA VAL A 444 -2.81 -11.65 4.66
C VAL A 444 -1.95 -11.29 5.86
N ASP A 445 -1.92 -10.00 6.22
CA ASP A 445 -1.25 -9.50 7.41
C ASP A 445 -2.14 -9.58 8.67
N MET A 446 -1.60 -9.19 9.81
CA MET A 446 -2.31 -9.27 11.10
C MET A 446 -3.55 -8.37 11.14
N TRP A 447 -3.47 -7.16 10.57
CA TRP A 447 -4.61 -6.25 10.54
C TRP A 447 -5.77 -6.81 9.70
N LEU A 448 -5.47 -7.31 8.50
CA LEU A 448 -6.48 -7.88 7.62
C LEU A 448 -7.04 -9.19 8.17
N ALA A 449 -6.20 -9.99 8.83
CA ALA A 449 -6.63 -11.20 9.53
C ALA A 449 -7.61 -10.88 10.68
N ASP A 450 -7.33 -9.85 11.51
CA ASP A 450 -8.24 -9.39 12.55
C ASP A 450 -9.60 -8.98 11.96
N LYS A 451 -9.59 -8.18 10.89
CA LYS A 451 -10.83 -7.80 10.19
C LYS A 451 -11.59 -8.99 9.60
N PHE A 452 -10.87 -9.95 9.04
CA PHE A 452 -11.46 -11.16 8.48
C PHE A 452 -12.12 -12.02 9.55
N PHE A 453 -11.36 -12.44 10.56
CA PHE A 453 -11.88 -13.34 11.61
C PHE A 453 -12.97 -12.69 12.46
N SER A 454 -12.99 -11.36 12.56
CA SER A 454 -14.07 -10.62 13.24
C SER A 454 -15.41 -10.65 12.52
N ARG A 455 -15.43 -11.02 11.24
CA ARG A 455 -16.64 -11.00 10.39
C ARG A 455 -17.21 -12.37 10.09
N ILE A 456 -16.57 -13.44 10.53
CA ILE A 456 -17.05 -14.79 10.27
C ILE A 456 -18.18 -15.09 11.27
N LYS A 457 -19.37 -15.44 10.75
CA LYS A 457 -20.49 -15.86 11.59
C LYS A 457 -20.25 -17.25 12.22
N ASP A 458 -20.92 -17.53 13.30
CA ASP A 458 -20.92 -18.83 13.94
C ASP A 458 -21.48 -19.90 12.98
N GLY A 459 -20.92 -21.10 13.03
CA GLY A 459 -21.30 -22.21 12.13
C GLY A 459 -20.82 -22.13 10.68
N ALA A 460 -20.24 -21.00 10.24
CA ALA A 460 -19.66 -20.92 8.89
C ALA A 460 -18.42 -21.77 8.75
N ARG A 461 -18.23 -22.43 7.62
CA ARG A 461 -17.01 -23.18 7.27
C ARG A 461 -16.01 -22.26 6.59
N VAL A 462 -14.75 -22.37 6.98
CA VAL A 462 -13.66 -21.53 6.44
C VAL A 462 -12.57 -22.43 5.88
N VAL A 463 -12.19 -22.17 4.64
CA VAL A 463 -11.08 -22.83 3.96
C VAL A 463 -10.06 -21.77 3.57
N LEU A 464 -8.87 -21.84 4.15
CA LEU A 464 -7.75 -20.96 3.83
C LEU A 464 -6.79 -21.66 2.89
N VAL A 465 -6.45 -21.02 1.79
CA VAL A 465 -5.57 -21.58 0.77
C VAL A 465 -4.38 -20.68 0.54
N GLY A 466 -3.19 -21.23 0.45
CA GLY A 466 -1.98 -20.43 0.24
C GLY A 466 -0.72 -21.30 0.12
N ASP A 467 0.40 -20.61 0.02
CA ASP A 467 1.73 -21.20 -0.02
C ASP A 467 2.63 -20.46 0.98
N PRO A 468 2.98 -21.09 2.13
CA PRO A 468 3.75 -20.44 3.18
C PRO A 468 5.21 -20.12 2.79
N ASP A 469 5.67 -20.69 1.69
CA ASP A 469 7.03 -20.54 1.19
C ASP A 469 7.17 -19.38 0.18
N GLN A 470 6.05 -18.82 -0.28
CA GLN A 470 6.03 -17.57 -1.04
C GLN A 470 6.35 -16.36 -0.15
N LEU A 471 6.40 -15.17 -0.76
CA LEU A 471 6.56 -13.92 -0.01
C LEU A 471 5.44 -13.79 1.02
N PRO A 472 5.74 -13.42 2.27
CA PRO A 472 4.74 -13.11 3.26
C PRO A 472 4.00 -11.82 2.92
N SER A 473 2.97 -11.50 3.72
CA SER A 473 2.27 -10.23 3.66
C SER A 473 3.22 -9.03 3.67
N VAL A 474 2.85 -7.95 2.99
CA VAL A 474 3.59 -6.68 3.08
C VAL A 474 3.46 -6.08 4.48
N GLY A 475 2.28 -6.16 5.09
CA GLY A 475 2.03 -5.75 6.46
C GLY A 475 2.62 -6.71 7.50
N ALA A 476 2.51 -6.30 8.77
CA ALA A 476 3.14 -7.01 9.88
C ALA A 476 2.46 -8.33 10.25
N GLY A 477 3.22 -9.23 10.84
CA GLY A 477 2.82 -10.58 11.20
C GLY A 477 3.15 -11.61 10.13
N ASN A 478 3.04 -12.89 10.48
CA ASN A 478 3.21 -14.03 9.58
C ASN A 478 2.04 -14.99 9.76
N VAL A 479 0.82 -14.47 9.59
CA VAL A 479 -0.43 -15.11 9.99
C VAL A 479 -0.55 -16.53 9.44
N PHE A 480 -0.40 -16.70 8.13
CA PHE A 480 -0.62 -18.02 7.51
C PHE A 480 0.35 -19.08 8.03
N ARG A 481 1.61 -18.71 8.22
CA ARG A 481 2.63 -19.60 8.78
C ARG A 481 2.32 -19.95 10.23
N GLU A 482 1.96 -18.98 11.05
CA GLU A 482 1.56 -19.19 12.46
C GLU A 482 0.34 -20.12 12.59
N LEU A 483 -0.63 -19.98 11.67
CA LEU A 483 -1.81 -20.86 11.64
C LEU A 483 -1.45 -22.32 11.28
N ILE A 484 -0.46 -22.51 10.41
CA ILE A 484 0.05 -23.85 10.06
C ILE A 484 0.86 -24.44 11.22
N ASP A 485 1.79 -23.63 11.77
CA ASP A 485 2.76 -24.11 12.74
C ASP A 485 2.14 -24.32 14.14
N CYS A 486 0.98 -23.71 14.45
CA CYS A 486 0.28 -23.94 15.73
C CYS A 486 -0.23 -25.38 15.91
N GLY A 487 -0.29 -26.19 14.84
CA GLY A 487 -0.63 -27.61 14.90
C GLY A 487 -2.07 -27.95 15.31
N LEU A 488 -2.94 -26.95 15.51
CA LEU A 488 -4.33 -27.13 15.96
C LEU A 488 -5.35 -27.10 14.83
N ILE A 489 -4.98 -26.50 13.70
CA ILE A 489 -5.83 -26.37 12.52
C ILE A 489 -5.52 -27.52 11.57
N PRO A 490 -6.52 -28.24 11.03
CA PRO A 490 -6.30 -29.25 10.02
C PRO A 490 -5.62 -28.68 8.77
N VAL A 491 -4.41 -29.12 8.48
CA VAL A 491 -3.61 -28.68 7.34
C VAL A 491 -3.43 -29.83 6.36
N THR A 492 -3.82 -29.61 5.10
CA THR A 492 -3.54 -30.56 4.02
C THR A 492 -2.46 -30.00 3.11
N VAL A 493 -1.32 -30.66 3.05
CA VAL A 493 -0.18 -30.28 2.20
C VAL A 493 -0.27 -31.04 0.88
N LEU A 494 -0.54 -30.34 -0.22
CA LEU A 494 -0.53 -30.89 -1.58
C LEU A 494 0.91 -30.90 -2.12
N ASP A 495 1.47 -32.07 -2.29
CA ASP A 495 2.88 -32.25 -2.69
C ASP A 495 3.05 -32.87 -4.10
N GLN A 496 1.97 -33.38 -4.70
CA GLN A 496 2.02 -33.87 -6.08
C GLN A 496 1.88 -32.70 -7.07
N ILE A 497 2.84 -32.59 -7.98
CA ILE A 497 2.84 -31.56 -9.01
C ILE A 497 2.13 -32.13 -10.24
N PHE A 498 0.99 -31.55 -10.61
CA PHE A 498 0.19 -31.90 -11.78
C PHE A 498 0.40 -30.96 -12.97
N ARG A 499 1.09 -29.83 -12.71
CA ARG A 499 1.34 -28.79 -13.70
C ARG A 499 2.51 -29.21 -14.58
N GLN A 500 2.20 -29.45 -15.86
CA GLN A 500 3.17 -29.83 -16.89
C GLN A 500 3.72 -31.27 -16.77
N SER A 501 4.31 -31.77 -17.85
CA SER A 501 4.95 -33.09 -17.90
C SER A 501 5.80 -33.35 -16.66
N LYS A 502 5.90 -34.59 -16.25
CA LYS A 502 6.74 -35.05 -15.12
C LYS A 502 8.21 -34.54 -15.17
N ASP A 503 8.58 -33.82 -16.22
CA ASP A 503 9.93 -33.34 -16.54
C ASP A 503 10.12 -31.82 -16.45
N SER A 504 9.17 -31.05 -15.86
CA SER A 504 9.33 -29.59 -15.72
C SER A 504 10.41 -29.20 -14.72
N LEU A 505 11.51 -28.63 -15.24
CA LEU A 505 12.63 -28.15 -14.41
C LEU A 505 12.22 -26.98 -13.51
N ILE A 506 11.18 -26.21 -13.86
CA ILE A 506 10.67 -25.13 -13.03
C ILE A 506 10.20 -25.67 -11.68
N ALA A 507 9.41 -26.73 -11.69
CA ALA A 507 8.86 -27.34 -10.48
C ALA A 507 9.93 -27.99 -9.61
N TYR A 508 10.88 -28.72 -10.23
CA TYR A 508 12.02 -29.33 -9.52
C TYR A 508 12.91 -28.26 -8.89
N ASN A 509 13.30 -27.26 -9.66
CA ASN A 509 14.17 -26.19 -9.15
C ASN A 509 13.48 -25.33 -8.09
N ALA A 510 12.18 -25.07 -8.21
CA ALA A 510 11.42 -24.39 -7.17
C ALA A 510 11.45 -25.16 -5.84
N LYS A 511 11.30 -26.49 -5.88
CA LYS A 511 11.43 -27.35 -4.70
C LYS A 511 12.83 -27.28 -4.10
N PHE A 512 13.88 -27.44 -4.91
CA PHE A 512 15.26 -27.37 -4.44
C PHE A 512 15.59 -25.99 -3.84
N ILE A 513 15.16 -24.91 -4.47
CA ILE A 513 15.31 -23.57 -3.94
C ILE A 513 14.66 -23.45 -2.57
N ASN A 514 13.45 -23.98 -2.41
CA ASN A 514 12.71 -23.93 -1.16
C ASN A 514 13.42 -24.75 -0.04
N GLU A 515 14.01 -25.87 -0.40
CA GLU A 515 14.81 -26.72 0.49
C GLU A 515 16.22 -26.11 0.78
N GLY A 516 16.61 -25.02 0.12
CA GLY A 516 17.94 -24.43 0.24
C GLY A 516 19.03 -25.14 -0.54
N ASN A 517 18.64 -25.98 -1.48
CA ASN A 517 19.53 -26.77 -2.31
C ASN A 517 19.94 -25.97 -3.57
N THR A 518 21.24 -25.88 -3.82
CA THR A 518 21.81 -25.15 -4.99
C THR A 518 22.05 -26.03 -6.21
N LYS A 519 21.77 -27.34 -6.14
CA LYS A 519 21.90 -28.26 -7.27
C LYS A 519 20.73 -28.09 -8.23
N LEU A 520 20.73 -27.00 -9.00
CA LEU A 520 19.69 -26.68 -9.95
C LEU A 520 19.98 -27.31 -11.32
N TYR A 521 18.91 -27.67 -12.03
CA TYR A 521 18.96 -28.17 -13.39
C TYR A 521 18.58 -27.06 -14.38
N PHE A 522 19.36 -26.94 -15.46
CA PHE A 522 19.12 -25.96 -16.51
C PHE A 522 18.77 -26.66 -17.83
N GLY A 523 17.79 -26.12 -18.55
CA GLY A 523 17.27 -26.68 -19.78
C GLY A 523 16.35 -25.69 -20.49
N PRO A 524 15.50 -26.16 -21.43
CA PRO A 524 14.69 -25.28 -22.28
C PRO A 524 13.64 -24.44 -21.52
N ASP A 525 13.14 -24.95 -20.39
CA ASP A 525 12.13 -24.30 -19.55
C ASP A 525 12.74 -23.58 -18.33
N PHE A 526 14.04 -23.82 -18.01
CA PHE A 526 14.74 -23.15 -16.90
C PHE A 526 16.14 -22.74 -17.33
N ILE A 527 16.28 -21.49 -17.78
CA ILE A 527 17.46 -20.96 -18.45
C ILE A 527 18.23 -20.06 -17.51
N PHE A 528 19.56 -20.18 -17.50
CA PHE A 528 20.45 -19.22 -16.87
C PHE A 528 21.38 -18.60 -17.89
N MET A 529 21.42 -17.27 -17.95
CA MET A 529 22.32 -16.48 -18.80
C MET A 529 23.25 -15.65 -17.90
N ALA A 530 24.54 -15.93 -17.99
CA ALA A 530 25.53 -15.20 -17.20
C ALA A 530 25.65 -13.74 -17.65
N SER A 531 25.80 -12.83 -16.68
CA SER A 531 26.11 -11.42 -16.93
C SER A 531 26.84 -10.86 -15.72
N ASP A 532 27.90 -10.08 -15.96
CA ASP A 532 28.79 -9.64 -14.89
C ASP A 532 28.42 -8.26 -14.30
N ASN A 533 27.67 -7.45 -15.06
CA ASN A 533 27.29 -6.10 -14.64
C ASN A 533 25.83 -5.77 -15.00
N GLN A 534 25.32 -4.67 -14.42
CA GLN A 534 23.92 -4.27 -14.59
C GLN A 534 23.55 -3.81 -16.02
N ALA A 535 24.47 -3.15 -16.72
CA ALA A 535 24.22 -2.64 -18.07
C ALA A 535 24.09 -3.80 -19.05
N GLU A 536 25.06 -4.73 -19.04
CA GLU A 536 25.03 -5.94 -19.86
C GLU A 536 23.79 -6.80 -19.55
N ALA A 537 23.42 -6.93 -18.27
CA ALA A 537 22.23 -7.65 -17.87
C ALA A 537 20.96 -7.00 -18.44
N ALA A 538 20.86 -5.67 -18.40
CA ALA A 538 19.72 -4.95 -18.97
C ALA A 538 19.61 -5.17 -20.50
N GLU A 539 20.71 -5.09 -21.24
CA GLU A 539 20.74 -5.37 -22.68
C GLU A 539 20.28 -6.81 -22.98
N ARG A 540 20.80 -7.79 -22.24
CA ARG A 540 20.42 -9.20 -22.39
C ARG A 540 18.95 -9.44 -22.03
N ILE A 541 18.42 -8.76 -21.01
CA ILE A 541 17.01 -8.82 -20.61
C ILE A 541 16.14 -8.26 -21.74
N ILE A 542 16.47 -7.10 -22.29
CA ILE A 542 15.73 -6.46 -23.39
C ILE A 542 15.71 -7.37 -24.62
N ALA A 543 16.88 -7.85 -25.04
CA ALA A 543 17.00 -8.75 -26.20
C ALA A 543 16.19 -10.04 -25.98
N ARG A 544 16.28 -10.63 -24.80
CA ARG A 544 15.52 -11.84 -24.46
C ARG A 544 14.02 -11.57 -24.41
N TYR A 545 13.60 -10.47 -23.81
CA TYR A 545 12.20 -10.07 -23.76
C TYR A 545 11.60 -9.91 -25.16
N CYS A 546 12.29 -9.19 -26.06
CA CYS A 546 11.86 -9.03 -27.45
C CYS A 546 11.68 -10.37 -28.17
N ARG A 547 12.59 -11.31 -27.94
CA ARG A 547 12.48 -12.68 -28.50
C ARG A 547 11.28 -13.43 -27.94
N GLU A 548 11.07 -13.41 -26.63
CA GLU A 548 9.97 -14.13 -25.97
C GLU A 548 8.59 -13.57 -26.38
N ILE A 549 8.46 -12.24 -26.49
CA ILE A 549 7.20 -11.63 -26.94
C ILE A 549 6.89 -11.91 -28.42
N ALA A 550 7.91 -12.04 -29.25
CA ALA A 550 7.73 -12.44 -30.66
C ALA A 550 7.24 -13.90 -30.78
N GLU A 551 7.67 -14.78 -29.86
CA GLU A 551 7.27 -16.19 -29.84
C GLU A 551 5.88 -16.40 -29.21
N SER A 552 5.53 -15.68 -28.13
CA SER A 552 4.35 -15.99 -27.31
C SER A 552 3.36 -14.82 -27.14
N GLY A 553 3.72 -13.62 -27.53
CA GLY A 553 2.90 -12.42 -27.32
C GLY A 553 3.24 -11.68 -26.02
N ILE A 554 3.02 -10.36 -26.06
CA ILE A 554 3.41 -9.43 -24.99
C ILE A 554 2.68 -9.70 -23.65
N ASP A 555 1.45 -10.19 -23.71
CA ASP A 555 0.63 -10.47 -22.52
C ASP A 555 1.16 -11.65 -21.69
N ARG A 556 1.94 -12.54 -22.33
CA ARG A 556 2.37 -13.82 -21.74
C ARG A 556 3.76 -13.76 -21.12
N VAL A 557 4.51 -12.70 -21.38
CA VAL A 557 5.89 -12.52 -20.91
C VAL A 557 5.96 -11.41 -19.88
N GLN A 558 6.65 -11.64 -18.77
CA GLN A 558 6.84 -10.62 -17.74
C GLN A 558 8.27 -10.60 -17.22
N ILE A 559 8.83 -9.39 -17.10
CA ILE A 559 10.07 -9.19 -16.38
C ILE A 559 9.75 -8.88 -14.91
N LEU A 560 10.40 -9.62 -14.01
CA LEU A 560 10.24 -9.48 -12.57
C LEU A 560 11.57 -9.04 -11.94
N SER A 561 11.71 -7.75 -11.62
CA SER A 561 12.90 -7.21 -10.98
C SER A 561 12.77 -7.20 -9.46
N PRO A 562 13.85 -7.49 -8.70
CA PRO A 562 13.89 -7.27 -7.26
C PRO A 562 13.76 -5.80 -6.86
N PHE A 563 14.26 -4.86 -7.68
CA PHE A 563 14.27 -3.43 -7.43
C PHE A 563 13.28 -2.66 -8.32
N ARG A 564 12.71 -1.60 -7.73
CA ARG A 564 11.80 -0.71 -8.46
C ARG A 564 12.56 0.32 -9.31
N SER A 565 13.46 1.09 -8.73
CA SER A 565 14.02 2.32 -9.33
C SER A 565 15.56 2.35 -9.40
N GLU A 566 16.27 1.54 -8.61
CA GLU A 566 17.73 1.64 -8.52
C GLU A 566 18.45 0.71 -9.50
N GLY A 567 19.26 1.30 -10.40
CA GLY A 567 20.12 0.60 -11.34
C GLY A 567 19.46 0.23 -12.67
N ALA A 568 20.28 -0.05 -13.70
CA ALA A 568 19.84 -0.31 -15.07
C ALA A 568 18.90 -1.51 -15.22
N ALA A 569 18.97 -2.51 -14.35
CA ALA A 569 18.09 -3.67 -14.33
C ALA A 569 16.88 -3.51 -13.34
N SER A 570 16.58 -2.30 -12.89
CA SER A 570 15.39 -2.00 -12.11
C SER A 570 14.14 -1.99 -12.99
N ALA A 571 12.96 -2.17 -12.38
CA ALA A 571 11.71 -2.22 -13.13
C ALA A 571 11.44 -0.91 -13.91
N GLU A 572 11.69 0.25 -13.32
CA GLU A 572 11.46 1.56 -13.96
C GLU A 572 12.42 1.78 -15.15
N GLN A 573 13.72 1.52 -14.97
CA GLN A 573 14.69 1.68 -16.05
C GLN A 573 14.47 0.69 -17.22
N LEU A 574 14.13 -0.56 -16.88
CA LEU A 574 13.78 -1.55 -17.90
C LEU A 574 12.50 -1.19 -18.65
N ASN A 575 11.50 -0.62 -17.98
CA ASN A 575 10.27 -0.15 -18.64
C ASN A 575 10.56 0.93 -19.68
N GLU A 576 11.38 1.92 -19.33
CA GLU A 576 11.76 2.98 -20.26
C GLU A 576 12.56 2.43 -21.44
N ALA A 577 13.56 1.60 -21.18
CA ALA A 577 14.42 1.03 -22.22
C ALA A 577 13.66 0.09 -23.16
N ILE A 578 12.77 -0.76 -22.64
CA ILE A 578 11.97 -1.70 -23.43
C ILE A 578 10.96 -0.95 -24.27
N ARG A 579 10.30 0.08 -23.74
CA ARG A 579 9.37 0.90 -24.50
C ARG A 579 10.02 1.47 -25.77
N GLU A 580 11.24 1.99 -25.68
CA GLU A 580 11.93 2.54 -26.83
C GLU A 580 12.20 1.49 -27.94
N VAL A 581 12.30 0.21 -27.59
CA VAL A 581 12.50 -0.89 -28.53
C VAL A 581 11.17 -1.46 -29.04
N VAL A 582 10.20 -1.68 -28.14
CA VAL A 582 8.95 -2.39 -28.46
C VAL A 582 7.88 -1.42 -28.98
N ASN A 583 7.86 -0.20 -28.46
CA ASN A 583 6.90 0.85 -28.83
C ASN A 583 7.62 2.21 -28.97
N PRO A 584 8.48 2.38 -29.99
CA PRO A 584 9.25 3.60 -30.20
C PRO A 584 8.33 4.80 -30.49
N PHE A 585 8.85 6.00 -30.25
CA PHE A 585 8.14 7.24 -30.57
C PHE A 585 7.74 7.31 -32.03
N ARG A 586 6.48 7.63 -32.32
CA ARG A 586 5.92 7.77 -33.67
C ARG A 586 5.47 9.20 -33.95
N SER A 587 4.62 9.74 -33.11
CA SER A 587 4.11 11.11 -33.22
C SER A 587 3.80 11.72 -31.87
N ALA A 588 3.74 13.06 -31.82
CA ALA A 588 3.36 13.78 -30.58
C ALA A 588 1.88 13.58 -30.20
N GLU A 589 1.04 13.19 -31.17
CA GLU A 589 -0.39 12.92 -30.93
C GLU A 589 -0.58 11.57 -30.22
N GLU A 590 0.31 10.61 -30.44
CA GLU A 590 0.29 9.28 -29.80
C GLU A 590 1.05 9.23 -28.46
N GLU A 591 1.63 10.36 -28.02
CA GLU A 591 2.40 10.43 -26.78
C GLU A 591 1.80 11.46 -25.79
N ILE A 592 1.76 11.09 -24.54
CA ILE A 592 1.39 11.98 -23.44
C ILE A 592 2.43 11.96 -22.33
N LYS A 593 2.72 13.13 -21.77
CA LYS A 593 3.69 13.31 -20.71
C LYS A 593 3.02 13.77 -19.43
N ILE A 594 3.17 13.00 -18.37
CA ILE A 594 2.57 13.24 -17.06
C ILE A 594 3.69 13.36 -16.02
N GLY A 595 4.08 14.57 -15.68
CA GLY A 595 5.25 14.81 -14.83
C GLY A 595 6.53 14.25 -15.47
N VAL A 596 7.16 13.28 -14.82
CA VAL A 596 8.37 12.60 -15.34
C VAL A 596 8.04 11.38 -16.20
N LYS A 597 6.80 10.87 -16.16
CA LYS A 597 6.38 9.69 -16.90
C LYS A 597 5.93 10.07 -18.30
N VAL A 598 6.28 9.25 -19.25
CA VAL A 598 5.84 9.36 -20.65
C VAL A 598 5.09 8.09 -20.99
N PHE A 599 3.93 8.24 -21.61
CA PHE A 599 3.08 7.14 -22.08
C PHE A 599 2.77 7.30 -23.56
N ARG A 600 2.67 6.19 -24.28
CA ARG A 600 2.35 6.14 -25.70
C ARG A 600 1.17 5.21 -25.98
N VAL A 601 0.48 5.46 -27.06
CA VAL A 601 -0.51 4.51 -27.59
C VAL A 601 0.17 3.15 -27.77
N ASN A 602 -0.50 2.08 -27.38
CA ASN A 602 -0.01 0.69 -27.29
C ASN A 602 1.00 0.40 -26.17
N ASP A 603 1.31 1.35 -25.27
CA ASP A 603 2.09 1.02 -24.10
C ASP A 603 1.36 0.02 -23.21
N ARG A 604 2.12 -0.95 -22.69
CA ARG A 604 1.67 -1.86 -21.64
C ARG A 604 1.75 -1.16 -20.31
N ILE A 605 0.61 -1.08 -19.62
CA ILE A 605 0.43 -0.33 -18.38
C ILE A 605 -0.06 -1.19 -17.22
N MET A 606 0.13 -0.68 -16.00
CA MET A 606 -0.40 -1.24 -14.77
C MET A 606 -1.17 -0.18 -14.00
N GLN A 607 -2.37 -0.52 -13.56
CA GLN A 607 -3.13 0.29 -12.61
C GLN A 607 -2.46 0.25 -11.23
N THR A 608 -2.33 1.42 -10.58
CA THR A 608 -1.69 1.54 -9.25
C THR A 608 -2.65 1.85 -8.12
N LYS A 609 -3.92 2.18 -8.43
CA LYS A 609 -5.00 2.38 -7.46
C LYS A 609 -6.24 1.58 -7.85
N ASN A 610 -7.04 1.18 -6.87
CA ASN A 610 -8.33 0.56 -7.14
C ASN A 610 -9.32 1.58 -7.71
N THR A 611 -10.10 1.16 -8.71
CA THR A 611 -11.27 1.86 -9.24
C THR A 611 -12.47 0.92 -9.19
N ALA A 612 -13.65 1.38 -9.57
CA ALA A 612 -14.85 0.54 -9.62
C ALA A 612 -14.70 -0.69 -10.55
N LYS A 613 -13.93 -0.58 -11.64
CA LYS A 613 -13.80 -1.62 -12.68
C LYS A 613 -12.43 -2.30 -12.70
N VAL A 614 -11.37 -1.63 -12.23
CA VAL A 614 -9.98 -2.08 -12.34
C VAL A 614 -9.28 -1.97 -11.00
N SER A 615 -8.57 -3.01 -10.63
CA SER A 615 -7.86 -3.11 -9.35
C SER A 615 -6.39 -2.73 -9.47
N ASN A 616 -5.80 -2.33 -8.34
CA ASN A 616 -4.34 -2.15 -8.25
C ASN A 616 -3.62 -3.42 -8.70
N GLY A 617 -2.65 -3.25 -9.58
CA GLY A 617 -1.87 -4.33 -10.18
C GLY A 617 -2.42 -4.86 -11.50
N ASP A 618 -3.62 -4.47 -11.95
CA ASP A 618 -4.14 -4.89 -13.25
C ASP A 618 -3.27 -4.39 -14.40
N LEU A 619 -3.07 -5.25 -15.38
CA LEU A 619 -2.36 -4.93 -16.61
C LEU A 619 -3.34 -4.61 -17.72
N GLY A 620 -2.96 -3.65 -18.54
CA GLY A 620 -3.73 -3.22 -19.71
C GLY A 620 -2.85 -2.52 -20.73
N PHE A 621 -3.52 -1.92 -21.73
CA PHE A 621 -2.87 -1.17 -22.81
C PHE A 621 -3.54 0.18 -23.01
N ILE A 622 -2.76 1.16 -23.44
CA ILE A 622 -3.29 2.43 -23.93
C ILE A 622 -3.72 2.21 -25.39
N ARG A 623 -5.00 2.45 -25.69
CA ARG A 623 -5.56 2.24 -27.03
C ARG A 623 -5.59 3.48 -27.90
N TYR A 624 -5.86 4.63 -27.27
CA TYR A 624 -5.83 5.91 -27.98
C TYR A 624 -5.57 7.07 -27.03
N ILE A 625 -5.08 8.16 -27.58
CA ILE A 625 -5.00 9.48 -26.94
C ILE A 625 -5.73 10.44 -27.89
N LYS A 626 -6.80 11.07 -27.40
CA LYS A 626 -7.60 12.05 -28.17
C LYS A 626 -7.55 13.39 -27.47
N ASP A 627 -7.57 14.46 -28.25
CA ASP A 627 -7.71 15.83 -27.77
C ASP A 627 -9.12 16.31 -28.19
N ASP A 628 -9.97 16.62 -27.24
CA ASP A 628 -11.30 17.15 -27.50
C ASP A 628 -11.53 18.49 -26.76
N GLU A 629 -12.72 19.08 -26.88
CA GLU A 629 -13.03 20.40 -26.32
C GLU A 629 -12.89 20.47 -24.79
N ASP A 630 -13.04 19.32 -24.09
CA ASP A 630 -12.93 19.19 -22.64
C ASP A 630 -11.51 18.80 -22.18
N GLY A 631 -10.54 18.62 -23.09
CA GLY A 631 -9.16 18.23 -22.83
C GLY A 631 -8.79 16.85 -23.36
N LYS A 632 -7.58 16.39 -23.01
CA LYS A 632 -7.09 15.08 -23.49
C LYS A 632 -7.76 13.93 -22.76
N ARG A 633 -8.27 12.97 -23.55
CA ARG A 633 -8.86 11.71 -23.09
C ARG A 633 -8.04 10.53 -23.56
N ILE A 634 -7.81 9.59 -22.65
CA ILE A 634 -6.95 8.43 -22.86
C ILE A 634 -7.77 7.16 -22.71
N GLY A 635 -7.93 6.42 -23.79
CA GLY A 635 -8.61 5.13 -23.80
C GLY A 635 -7.70 4.01 -23.31
N LEU A 636 -8.14 3.27 -22.31
CA LEU A 636 -7.44 2.17 -21.67
C LEU A 636 -8.20 0.87 -21.82
N ASP A 637 -7.50 -0.22 -22.07
CA ASP A 637 -8.07 -1.56 -22.19
C ASP A 637 -7.38 -2.52 -21.23
N PHE A 638 -8.11 -2.98 -20.23
CA PHE A 638 -7.69 -4.00 -19.24
C PHE A 638 -8.30 -5.37 -19.51
N GLY A 639 -8.84 -5.60 -20.68
CA GLY A 639 -9.52 -6.84 -21.12
C GLY A 639 -11.04 -6.70 -21.18
N VAL A 640 -11.71 -7.76 -21.58
CA VAL A 640 -13.15 -7.77 -21.90
C VAL A 640 -14.00 -7.15 -20.78
N GLY A 641 -14.80 -6.13 -21.14
CA GLY A 641 -15.68 -5.40 -20.22
C GLY A 641 -14.98 -4.47 -19.25
N ARG A 642 -13.68 -4.22 -19.43
CA ARG A 642 -12.86 -3.35 -18.54
C ARG A 642 -12.14 -2.27 -19.36
N GLU A 643 -12.85 -1.72 -20.30
CA GLU A 643 -12.43 -0.54 -21.04
C GLU A 643 -12.75 0.70 -20.18
N LEU A 644 -11.79 1.62 -20.09
CA LEU A 644 -11.88 2.85 -19.32
C LEU A 644 -11.40 4.02 -20.17
N GLU A 645 -11.94 5.18 -19.87
CA GLU A 645 -11.43 6.44 -20.38
C GLU A 645 -10.92 7.28 -19.21
N TYR A 646 -9.68 7.70 -19.27
CA TYR A 646 -9.01 8.50 -18.24
C TYR A 646 -8.80 9.94 -18.74
N SER A 647 -8.93 10.88 -17.80
CA SER A 647 -8.40 12.22 -17.94
C SER A 647 -6.87 12.23 -17.79
N VAL A 648 -6.23 13.33 -18.12
CA VAL A 648 -4.78 13.54 -17.87
C VAL A 648 -4.43 13.36 -16.38
N GLU A 649 -5.34 13.76 -15.51
CA GLU A 649 -5.17 13.69 -14.05
C GLU A 649 -5.20 12.26 -13.53
N ASP A 650 -6.05 11.42 -14.10
CA ASP A 650 -6.16 10.01 -13.72
C ASP A 650 -4.92 9.19 -14.08
N MET A 651 -4.16 9.64 -15.09
CA MET A 651 -2.95 8.96 -15.56
C MET A 651 -1.85 8.86 -14.50
N VAL A 652 -1.91 9.66 -13.43
CA VAL A 652 -1.00 9.52 -12.27
C VAL A 652 -1.10 8.13 -11.63
N ASN A 653 -2.25 7.47 -11.78
CA ASN A 653 -2.54 6.15 -11.26
C ASN A 653 -2.05 5.00 -12.15
N LEU A 654 -1.22 5.29 -13.15
CA LEU A 654 -0.66 4.30 -14.07
C LEU A 654 0.87 4.26 -13.98
N ASP A 655 1.42 3.05 -14.14
CA ASP A 655 2.84 2.79 -14.39
C ASP A 655 2.99 2.01 -15.69
N LEU A 656 4.14 2.13 -16.37
CA LEU A 656 4.53 1.20 -17.44
C LEU A 656 4.72 -0.21 -16.84
N ALA A 657 4.44 -1.25 -17.61
CA ALA A 657 4.36 -2.61 -17.09
C ALA A 657 5.03 -3.71 -17.93
N TYR A 658 5.99 -3.39 -18.75
CA TYR A 658 6.87 -4.38 -19.39
C TYR A 658 7.71 -5.13 -18.34
N ALA A 659 8.16 -4.40 -17.31
CA ALA A 659 8.80 -4.93 -16.11
C ALA A 659 8.05 -4.48 -14.86
N THR A 660 7.97 -5.35 -13.86
CA THR A 660 7.38 -5.06 -12.54
C THR A 660 8.26 -5.60 -11.43
N THR A 661 7.99 -5.21 -10.18
CA THR A 661 8.65 -5.86 -9.05
C THR A 661 8.02 -7.23 -8.76
N ILE A 662 8.79 -8.14 -8.19
CA ILE A 662 8.30 -9.47 -7.78
C ILE A 662 7.10 -9.34 -6.83
N HIS A 663 7.13 -8.36 -5.90
CA HIS A 663 6.02 -8.09 -4.99
C HIS A 663 4.71 -7.71 -5.72
N LYS A 664 4.79 -6.89 -6.76
CA LYS A 664 3.62 -6.51 -7.57
C LYS A 664 3.09 -7.65 -8.45
N ALA A 665 3.89 -8.70 -8.67
CA ALA A 665 3.50 -9.88 -9.44
C ALA A 665 2.82 -10.98 -8.59
N MET A 666 2.70 -10.78 -7.28
CA MET A 666 2.00 -11.74 -6.40
C MET A 666 0.55 -11.92 -6.85
N GLY A 667 0.05 -13.16 -6.80
CA GLY A 667 -1.29 -13.53 -7.31
C GLY A 667 -1.40 -13.58 -8.85
N SER A 668 -0.32 -13.30 -9.59
CA SER A 668 -0.28 -13.36 -11.06
C SER A 668 0.51 -14.57 -11.55
N GLU A 669 0.27 -14.99 -12.81
CA GLU A 669 1.06 -16.01 -13.49
C GLU A 669 1.28 -15.62 -14.94
N TYR A 670 2.44 -16.00 -15.49
CA TYR A 670 2.87 -15.69 -16.85
C TYR A 670 3.38 -16.94 -17.53
N GLU A 671 3.36 -17.01 -18.85
CA GLU A 671 3.97 -18.14 -19.54
C GLU A 671 5.51 -18.11 -19.39
N THR A 672 6.11 -16.96 -19.61
CA THR A 672 7.55 -16.75 -19.41
C THR A 672 7.82 -15.65 -18.39
N VAL A 673 8.73 -15.92 -17.47
CA VAL A 673 9.26 -14.97 -16.49
C VAL A 673 10.75 -14.76 -16.73
N ILE A 674 11.19 -13.50 -16.80
CA ILE A 674 12.59 -13.10 -16.92
C ILE A 674 12.98 -12.36 -15.63
N MET A 675 14.08 -12.77 -14.96
CA MET A 675 14.51 -12.18 -13.69
C MET A 675 15.99 -11.80 -13.71
N PRO A 676 16.35 -10.55 -13.37
CA PRO A 676 17.73 -10.17 -13.09
C PRO A 676 18.19 -10.66 -11.73
N LEU A 677 19.40 -11.23 -11.67
CA LEU A 677 20.06 -11.71 -10.44
C LEU A 677 21.46 -11.10 -10.32
N LEU A 678 21.57 -9.91 -9.75
CA LEU A 678 22.78 -9.10 -9.75
C LEU A 678 23.24 -8.78 -8.32
N LYS A 679 24.55 -8.57 -8.13
CA LYS A 679 25.13 -8.24 -6.83
C LYS A 679 24.48 -6.99 -6.20
N ALA A 680 24.09 -6.00 -7.01
CA ALA A 680 23.36 -4.83 -6.53
C ALA A 680 21.99 -5.17 -5.88
N HIS A 681 21.40 -6.30 -6.25
CA HIS A 681 20.11 -6.75 -5.76
C HIS A 681 20.19 -7.56 -4.45
N THR A 682 21.40 -7.82 -3.94
CA THR A 682 21.63 -8.74 -2.80
C THR A 682 20.89 -8.36 -1.53
N VAL A 683 20.64 -7.07 -1.31
CA VAL A 683 19.86 -6.58 -0.14
C VAL A 683 18.44 -7.14 -0.12
N MET A 684 17.81 -7.27 -1.29
CA MET A 684 16.42 -7.74 -1.43
C MET A 684 16.32 -9.22 -1.83
N LEU A 685 17.44 -9.83 -2.31
CA LEU A 685 17.41 -11.21 -2.77
C LEU A 685 17.56 -12.19 -1.61
N TYR A 686 16.46 -12.86 -1.30
CA TYR A 686 16.39 -13.98 -0.36
C TYR A 686 15.50 -15.11 -0.95
N ARG A 687 15.54 -16.27 -0.34
CA ARG A 687 14.94 -17.51 -0.84
C ARG A 687 13.49 -17.36 -1.31
N ASN A 688 12.63 -16.80 -0.47
CA ASN A 688 11.21 -16.69 -0.78
C ASN A 688 10.92 -15.67 -1.89
N LEU A 689 11.73 -14.60 -2.02
CA LEU A 689 11.60 -13.68 -3.15
C LEU A 689 11.93 -14.39 -4.47
N LEU A 690 13.03 -15.13 -4.49
CA LEU A 690 13.45 -15.93 -5.64
C LEU A 690 12.40 -17.00 -5.99
N TYR A 691 11.97 -17.76 -4.99
CA TYR A 691 10.93 -18.79 -5.11
C TYR A 691 9.63 -18.20 -5.66
N THR A 692 9.15 -17.08 -5.07
CA THR A 692 7.94 -16.40 -5.55
C THR A 692 8.06 -15.98 -7.01
N GLY A 693 9.18 -15.38 -7.40
CA GLY A 693 9.39 -14.94 -8.78
C GLY A 693 9.39 -16.12 -9.77
N ILE A 694 10.14 -17.19 -9.48
CA ILE A 694 10.22 -18.38 -10.31
C ILE A 694 8.86 -19.07 -10.46
N THR A 695 8.11 -19.18 -9.37
CA THR A 695 6.81 -19.84 -9.37
C THR A 695 5.70 -19.06 -10.08
N ARG A 696 5.95 -17.82 -10.52
CA ARG A 696 5.03 -17.08 -11.41
C ARG A 696 5.07 -17.58 -12.85
N ALA A 697 6.09 -18.34 -13.24
CA ALA A 697 6.22 -18.89 -14.60
C ALA A 697 5.41 -20.15 -14.78
N LYS A 698 4.76 -20.28 -15.95
CA LYS A 698 4.03 -21.49 -16.38
C LYS A 698 4.85 -22.38 -17.28
N LYS A 699 5.63 -21.80 -18.21
CA LYS A 699 6.34 -22.55 -19.26
C LYS A 699 7.84 -22.32 -19.23
N ARG A 700 8.30 -21.11 -18.90
CA ARG A 700 9.72 -20.78 -18.99
C ARG A 700 10.16 -19.78 -17.92
N VAL A 701 11.30 -20.05 -17.31
CA VAL A 701 12.04 -19.12 -16.45
C VAL A 701 13.38 -18.79 -17.10
N VAL A 702 13.70 -17.50 -17.17
CA VAL A 702 15.01 -17.02 -17.64
C VAL A 702 15.63 -16.17 -16.55
N LEU A 703 16.72 -16.68 -15.98
CA LEU A 703 17.50 -15.97 -14.96
C LEU A 703 18.72 -15.34 -15.64
N ILE A 704 18.93 -14.03 -15.45
CA ILE A 704 20.03 -13.29 -16.09
C ILE A 704 20.87 -12.61 -15.02
N GLY A 705 22.17 -12.96 -14.93
CA GLY A 705 23.08 -12.37 -13.95
C GLY A 705 24.17 -13.31 -13.45
N GLN A 706 24.40 -13.31 -12.13
CA GLN A 706 25.54 -13.99 -11.51
C GLN A 706 25.10 -15.24 -10.73
N LYS A 707 25.70 -16.40 -11.02
CA LYS A 707 25.40 -17.66 -10.30
C LYS A 707 25.65 -17.55 -8.79
N GLN A 708 26.66 -16.82 -8.39
CA GLN A 708 26.98 -16.61 -6.98
C GLN A 708 25.83 -15.92 -6.24
N VAL A 709 25.18 -14.94 -6.90
CA VAL A 709 24.01 -14.22 -6.36
C VAL A 709 22.81 -15.15 -6.27
N LEU A 710 22.58 -16.02 -7.25
CA LEU A 710 21.55 -17.05 -7.21
C LEU A 710 21.73 -17.97 -6.00
N PHE A 711 22.94 -18.50 -5.80
CA PHE A 711 23.24 -19.41 -4.69
C PHE A 711 23.14 -18.70 -3.33
N MET A 712 23.60 -17.46 -3.25
CA MET A 712 23.43 -16.64 -2.04
C MET A 712 21.95 -16.45 -1.70
N ALA A 713 21.12 -16.13 -2.69
CA ALA A 713 19.68 -15.96 -2.47
C ALA A 713 19.01 -17.25 -1.97
N ILE A 714 19.43 -18.42 -2.47
CA ILE A 714 18.93 -19.73 -2.03
C ILE A 714 19.27 -20.00 -0.57
N HIS A 715 20.47 -19.66 -0.13
CA HIS A 715 20.90 -19.87 1.27
C HIS A 715 20.29 -18.86 2.24
N ARG A 716 19.92 -17.66 1.76
CA ARG A 716 19.40 -16.61 2.60
C ARG A 716 17.90 -16.81 2.88
N ASN A 717 17.59 -17.27 4.07
CA ASN A 717 16.21 -17.48 4.54
C ASN A 717 15.86 -16.50 5.67
N GLU A 718 15.48 -15.26 5.33
CA GLU A 718 15.22 -14.19 6.30
C GLU A 718 13.79 -14.12 6.84
N ILE A 719 12.86 -14.84 6.22
CA ILE A 719 11.42 -14.73 6.54
C ILE A 719 11.07 -15.36 7.89
N VAL A 720 11.90 -16.25 8.40
CA VAL A 720 11.66 -16.99 9.65
C VAL A 720 11.66 -16.07 10.90
N LYS A 721 11.95 -14.77 10.77
CA LYS A 721 12.25 -13.89 11.91
C LYS A 721 11.24 -12.79 12.19
N ARG A 722 9.97 -12.91 11.77
CA ARG A 722 8.94 -11.95 12.21
C ARG A 722 8.53 -12.28 13.65
N ASN A 723 8.61 -11.29 14.52
CA ASN A 723 8.16 -11.43 15.90
C ASN A 723 6.63 -11.43 15.95
N THR A 724 6.05 -12.56 16.29
CA THR A 724 4.62 -12.80 16.47
C THR A 724 4.43 -13.90 17.50
N LEU A 725 3.36 -13.88 18.24
CA LEU A 725 2.95 -14.93 19.18
C LEU A 725 1.56 -15.48 18.84
N LEU A 726 1.09 -15.29 17.62
CA LEU A 726 -0.28 -15.68 17.22
C LEU A 726 -0.51 -17.17 17.48
N GLY A 727 0.37 -18.06 17.00
CA GLY A 727 0.24 -19.51 17.20
C GLY A 727 0.24 -19.89 18.68
N THR A 728 1.15 -19.34 19.48
CA THR A 728 1.22 -19.55 20.92
C THR A 728 -0.07 -19.11 21.62
N ARG A 729 -0.62 -17.93 21.28
CA ARG A 729 -1.88 -17.42 21.84
C ARG A 729 -3.07 -18.29 21.46
N ILE A 730 -3.15 -18.76 20.22
CA ILE A 730 -4.18 -19.72 19.79
C ILE A 730 -4.14 -20.96 20.67
N GLY A 731 -2.95 -21.51 20.91
CA GLY A 731 -2.74 -22.65 21.80
C GLY A 731 -3.21 -22.40 23.25
N MET A 732 -2.87 -21.23 23.80
CA MET A 732 -3.30 -20.83 25.15
C MET A 732 -4.83 -20.74 25.28
N TYR A 733 -5.48 -20.04 24.33
CA TYR A 733 -6.94 -19.92 24.33
C TYR A 733 -7.64 -21.25 24.05
N TYR A 734 -7.12 -22.05 23.11
CA TYR A 734 -7.65 -23.38 22.83
C TYR A 734 -7.64 -24.26 24.08
N LYS A 735 -6.50 -24.32 24.80
CA LYS A 735 -6.39 -25.07 26.05
C LYS A 735 -7.40 -24.62 27.08
N ALA A 736 -7.58 -23.30 27.25
CA ALA A 736 -8.54 -22.75 28.22
C ALA A 736 -10.00 -23.11 27.85
N TYR A 737 -10.37 -23.02 26.59
CA TYR A 737 -11.72 -23.30 26.13
C TYR A 737 -12.01 -24.80 26.02
N ALA A 738 -11.07 -25.61 25.55
CA ALA A 738 -11.18 -27.06 25.51
C ALA A 738 -11.44 -27.65 26.90
N LYS A 739 -10.68 -27.16 27.91
CA LYS A 739 -10.90 -27.58 29.31
C LYS A 739 -12.31 -27.26 29.81
N ARG A 740 -12.87 -26.08 29.45
CA ARG A 740 -14.24 -25.69 29.82
C ARG A 740 -15.30 -26.53 29.09
N ALA A 741 -15.01 -26.93 27.84
CA ALA A 741 -15.91 -27.73 27.01
C ALA A 741 -15.76 -29.24 27.21
N GLY A 742 -14.83 -29.71 28.07
CA GLY A 742 -14.54 -31.12 28.27
C GLY A 742 -13.90 -31.82 27.05
N ILE A 743 -13.26 -31.06 26.18
CA ILE A 743 -12.57 -31.56 24.98
C ILE A 743 -11.12 -31.91 25.37
N PRO A 744 -10.58 -33.08 24.97
CA PRO A 744 -9.20 -33.44 25.28
C PRO A 744 -8.21 -32.49 24.56
N VAL A 745 -7.22 -32.00 25.30
CA VAL A 745 -6.14 -31.16 24.76
C VAL A 745 -5.05 -32.08 24.22
N PRO A 746 -4.50 -31.81 23.02
CA PRO A 746 -3.38 -32.59 22.48
C PRO A 746 -2.15 -32.54 23.41
N ALA A 747 -1.53 -33.71 23.68
CA ALA A 747 -0.39 -33.81 24.61
C ALA A 747 0.80 -32.94 24.20
N ALA A 748 1.07 -32.82 22.90
CA ALA A 748 2.11 -31.93 22.39
C ALA A 748 1.91 -30.47 22.79
N LEU A 749 0.67 -29.99 22.77
CA LEU A 749 0.34 -28.60 23.19
C LEU A 749 0.52 -28.40 24.69
N GLU A 750 0.31 -29.42 25.50
CA GLU A 750 0.56 -29.34 26.94
C GLU A 750 2.03 -29.18 27.29
N GLU A 751 2.93 -29.82 26.53
CA GLU A 751 4.38 -29.68 26.67
C GLU A 751 4.87 -28.31 26.21
N GLU A 752 4.49 -27.87 24.99
CA GLU A 752 4.92 -26.58 24.48
C GLU A 752 4.50 -25.40 25.37
N LEU A 753 3.30 -25.43 25.90
CA LEU A 753 2.79 -24.37 26.77
C LEU A 753 3.41 -24.37 28.18
N LYS A 754 4.06 -25.43 28.62
CA LYS A 754 4.85 -25.43 29.88
C LYS A 754 6.11 -24.54 29.75
N TYR A 755 6.67 -24.42 28.57
CA TYR A 755 7.84 -23.58 28.31
C TYR A 755 7.45 -22.16 27.81
N ALA A 756 6.22 -21.98 27.38
CA ALA A 756 5.66 -20.69 26.98
C ALA A 756 4.99 -19.92 28.14
N GLY A 757 4.78 -20.57 29.29
CA GLY A 757 4.11 -20.06 30.52
C GLY A 757 4.93 -19.13 31.41
#